data_e67fe80184b872f5f09ca28574ef52ec
#
_entry.id   e67fe80184b872f5f09ca28574ef52ec
#
_cell.length_a   1.000
_cell.length_b   1.000
_cell.length_c   1.000
_cell.angle_alpha   90.00
_cell.angle_beta   90.00
_cell.angle_gamma   90.00
#
_symmetry.space_group_name_H-M   'P 1'
#
loop_
_entity.id
_entity.type
_entity.pdbx_description
1 polymer ?
#
loop_
_entity_poly.entity_id
_entity_poly.type
_entity_poly.pdbx_seq_one_letter_code
_entity_poly.pdbx_strand_id
1 'polypeptide(L)'
;MDRLNSKRYMNRTMALCLSGMLIYTGCMVYPTLVKKSSVERTWAVYKADAEGTGYSVLNQINTKNVQKLELAWTHTFSDAPQGSRGGSSESNPIILDGVMYTLSARHRVYALNASTGEQIWSFDPFNGEAGGGIGRGVTYWEKGADKRILFTAGDNLFALNALTGIPISTFGNQGRVSMNIGMRGDPDKISVIPTSPGIVYKDLLIIGNEVSELYGAEPGHIRAYNIISGKLEWTFHTVPQPGELGYDTWPKEAWKYVGGTNNWGGMSLDAERGMVFFGTGSPTYDYYGKDRIGMNLFGNSVVALDARTGKYRWHFQTVHHDLWDYDLPAAPNLITVTHQGKKIDAVAQTSKLGYIYTFNRDTGEPLFPIEERAVPASDIPGEQAWPTQPIPTKPAPYARQSITKDDLSFYTQSSYDSLLNRFNAFRYEGPFTPPSIRGTFMIPGSRGGSSWGGGSVDPEKGIIYVKSNDSPEIATLKKVVENETSNLSAFNQGKALYNTYCVSCHMPDKNGDEQGNPSLLAIEARLSREDALNKIKRGGGKMPSFASVIAGKEEAIISFLFEKESSARPSREQSFLKEIQENESANKAGINTPKEDKYLNLTAYGQFTDANRRPGIKPPWGQLHAINLNTGEFEWSITLGNQPEGQALGGPETGASGSAGPLVTRGGLLFIGSTRDRKFRAFDQKTGKKLWETTLPGIANANPSTYWSKGKQYIAISVGGDGTNPAGYVLSFALPAK
;
A
#
# COMPACT_ATOMS: atom_id res chain seq x y z
N MET A 1 -12.78 9.33 86.71
CA MET A 1 -12.15 8.57 87.84
C MET A 1 -10.86 8.09 87.29
N ASP A 2 -9.91 8.82 87.53
CA ASP A 2 -8.79 8.68 88.48
C ASP A 2 -7.67 7.78 87.92
N ARG A 3 -6.66 8.42 87.64
CA ARG A 3 -5.40 8.84 88.36
C ARG A 3 -4.30 7.84 88.06
N LEU A 4 -3.22 8.28 87.54
CA LEU A 4 -2.04 8.97 88.10
C LEU A 4 -0.86 8.04 88.42
N ASN A 5 0.28 8.46 87.95
CA ASN A 5 1.59 8.51 88.53
C ASN A 5 2.46 7.20 88.49
N SER A 6 3.72 7.26 88.40
CA SER A 6 4.76 8.29 88.37
C SER A 6 6.12 7.64 88.29
N LYS A 7 7.07 8.33 87.62
CA LYS A 7 8.47 8.53 88.08
C LYS A 7 9.33 7.32 88.43
N ARG A 8 10.50 7.12 88.01
CA ARG A 8 11.73 7.93 88.05
C ARG A 8 12.98 7.09 87.88
N TYR A 9 14.05 7.62 87.33
CA TYR A 9 15.48 7.50 87.55
C TYR A 9 16.17 6.17 87.15
N MET A 10 17.36 6.11 86.63
CA MET A 10 18.48 7.04 86.39
C MET A 10 19.60 6.31 85.61
N ASN A 11 20.26 7.05 84.80
CA ASN A 11 21.65 6.98 84.34
C ASN A 11 22.48 5.69 84.46
N ARG A 12 23.09 5.27 83.34
CA ARG A 12 24.55 5.41 83.14
C ARG A 12 24.93 4.99 81.69
N THR A 13 25.45 5.97 80.99
CA THR A 13 26.63 6.01 80.10
C THR A 13 27.23 4.67 79.66
N MET A 14 27.26 4.41 78.31
CA MET A 14 28.54 4.25 77.60
C MET A 14 28.35 4.02 76.12
N ALA A 15 28.99 4.91 75.35
CA ALA A 15 29.75 4.71 74.12
C ALA A 15 29.08 4.17 72.86
N LEU A 16 28.94 5.07 71.88
CA LEU A 16 29.30 5.02 70.49
C LEU A 16 29.24 3.68 69.74
N CYS A 17 28.30 3.59 68.78
CA CYS A 17 28.63 3.25 67.38
C CYS A 17 27.55 3.84 66.50
N LEU A 18 27.88 4.94 65.84
CA LEU A 18 27.12 5.48 64.69
C LEU A 18 27.22 4.45 63.56
N SER A 19 26.08 3.88 63.16
CA SER A 19 25.92 3.25 61.86
C SER A 19 24.74 3.92 61.19
N GLY A 20 25.05 4.93 60.39
CA GLY A 20 24.07 5.60 59.54
C GLY A 20 23.48 4.64 58.53
N MET A 21 22.18 4.36 58.63
CA MET A 21 21.39 3.69 57.62
C MET A 21 21.05 4.70 56.54
N LEU A 22 21.95 4.86 55.55
CA LEU A 22 21.65 5.52 54.27
C LEU A 22 20.70 4.59 53.50
N ILE A 23 19.43 4.99 53.46
CA ILE A 23 18.48 4.41 52.51
C ILE A 23 18.92 4.88 51.12
N TYR A 24 19.69 4.07 50.40
CA TYR A 24 19.92 4.20 48.97
C TYR A 24 18.65 3.74 48.28
N THR A 25 17.81 4.67 47.87
CA THR A 25 16.85 4.46 46.79
C THR A 25 17.68 4.31 45.51
N GLY A 26 18.16 3.12 45.26
CA GLY A 26 18.76 2.74 43.99
C GLY A 26 17.67 2.76 42.92
N CYS A 27 17.57 3.84 42.13
CA CYS A 27 17.04 3.74 40.80
C CYS A 27 17.85 2.64 40.08
N MET A 28 17.30 1.45 40.00
CA MET A 28 17.78 0.47 39.02
C MET A 28 17.50 1.03 37.64
N VAL A 29 18.47 1.80 37.13
CA VAL A 29 18.58 2.00 35.69
C VAL A 29 18.94 0.64 35.12
N TYR A 30 17.94 -0.10 34.65
CA TYR A 30 18.18 -1.23 33.75
C TYR A 30 18.89 -0.64 32.53
N PRO A 31 20.14 -1.03 32.25
CA PRO A 31 20.72 -0.68 30.97
C PRO A 31 19.87 -1.42 29.92
N THR A 32 19.04 -0.69 29.21
CA THR A 32 18.48 -1.13 27.95
C THR A 32 19.67 -1.50 27.07
N LEU A 33 19.97 -2.79 27.01
CA LEU A 33 20.81 -3.35 25.96
C LEU A 33 20.06 -3.14 24.63
N VAL A 34 20.11 -1.92 24.11
CA VAL A 34 19.94 -1.70 22.70
C VAL A 34 21.09 -2.48 22.05
N LYS A 35 20.80 -3.69 21.60
CA LYS A 35 21.69 -4.45 20.75
C LYS A 35 22.00 -3.51 19.59
N LYS A 36 23.19 -2.88 19.57
CA LYS A 36 23.70 -2.20 18.39
C LYS A 36 23.50 -3.19 17.25
N SER A 37 22.61 -2.87 16.29
CA SER A 37 22.43 -3.72 15.12
C SER A 37 23.80 -3.87 14.49
N SER A 38 24.24 -5.10 14.27
CA SER A 38 25.49 -5.32 13.56
C SER A 38 25.35 -4.65 12.19
N VAL A 39 26.46 -4.18 11.62
CA VAL A 39 26.50 -3.57 10.28
C VAL A 39 25.85 -4.52 9.23
N GLU A 40 25.80 -5.81 9.51
CA GLU A 40 25.22 -6.86 8.66
C GLU A 40 23.68 -6.97 8.75
N ARG A 41 23.03 -6.20 9.64
CA ARG A 41 21.56 -6.19 9.84
C ARG A 41 20.93 -4.81 9.59
N THR A 42 21.58 -3.95 8.81
CA THR A 42 21.09 -2.59 8.56
C THR A 42 19.87 -2.54 7.63
N TRP A 43 19.44 -3.67 7.06
CA TRP A 43 18.24 -3.80 6.21
C TRP A 43 17.47 -5.08 6.54
N ALA A 44 17.29 -5.37 7.82
CA ALA A 44 16.64 -6.60 8.31
C ALA A 44 15.10 -6.52 8.33
N VAL A 45 14.53 -5.35 8.05
CA VAL A 45 13.09 -5.06 8.04
C VAL A 45 12.72 -4.37 6.73
N TYR A 46 11.47 -4.56 6.29
CA TYR A 46 10.90 -3.82 5.18
C TYR A 46 11.10 -2.30 5.37
N LYS A 47 11.58 -1.60 4.32
CA LYS A 47 11.94 -0.18 4.39
C LYS A 47 13.01 0.14 5.44
N ALA A 48 14.02 -0.72 5.60
CA ALA A 48 15.20 -0.61 6.46
C ALA A 48 14.98 -1.04 7.91
N ASP A 49 14.04 -0.43 8.61
CA ASP A 49 13.81 -0.59 10.04
C ASP A 49 12.32 -0.55 10.40
N ALA A 50 12.01 -0.78 11.67
CA ALA A 50 10.64 -0.76 12.16
C ALA A 50 9.99 0.64 12.11
N GLU A 51 10.79 1.69 12.11
CA GLU A 51 10.34 3.08 12.01
C GLU A 51 9.99 3.49 10.57
N GLY A 52 10.25 2.61 9.59
CA GLY A 52 9.96 2.83 8.18
C GLY A 52 10.79 3.95 7.56
N THR A 53 12.02 4.15 8.06
CA THR A 53 12.83 5.32 7.67
C THR A 53 13.33 5.27 6.23
N GLY A 54 13.51 4.08 5.64
CA GLY A 54 14.15 3.93 4.34
C GLY A 54 15.60 4.43 4.33
N TYR A 55 16.24 4.50 5.52
CA TYR A 55 17.57 5.07 5.73
C TYR A 55 18.58 4.00 6.13
N SER A 56 19.81 4.17 5.66
CA SER A 56 20.92 3.34 6.10
C SER A 56 22.10 4.17 6.58
N VAL A 57 22.70 3.74 7.68
CA VAL A 57 23.95 4.32 8.23
C VAL A 57 25.19 3.96 7.42
N LEU A 58 25.08 3.13 6.40
CA LEU A 58 26.19 2.74 5.53
C LEU A 58 26.64 3.92 4.66
N ASN A 59 27.97 4.08 4.52
CA ASN A 59 28.57 5.22 3.83
C ASN A 59 29.83 4.87 2.98
N GLN A 60 30.10 3.56 2.77
CA GLN A 60 31.20 3.14 1.89
C GLN A 60 30.95 3.64 0.45
N ILE A 61 29.69 3.51 -0.02
CA ILE A 61 29.22 4.14 -1.25
C ILE A 61 28.73 5.54 -0.87
N ASN A 62 29.32 6.57 -1.49
CA ASN A 62 29.06 7.97 -1.16
C ASN A 62 29.17 8.88 -2.39
N THR A 63 28.93 10.18 -2.23
CA THR A 63 28.92 11.18 -3.31
C THR A 63 30.22 11.27 -4.09
N LYS A 64 31.37 10.85 -3.51
CA LYS A 64 32.70 10.92 -4.15
C LYS A 64 33.03 9.70 -5.00
N ASN A 65 32.33 8.58 -4.82
CA ASN A 65 32.69 7.31 -5.48
C ASN A 65 31.54 6.59 -6.18
N VAL A 66 30.29 7.07 -6.04
CA VAL A 66 29.11 6.44 -6.62
C VAL A 66 29.18 6.29 -8.15
N GLN A 67 29.96 7.14 -8.84
CA GLN A 67 30.21 7.05 -10.28
C GLN A 67 30.91 5.75 -10.69
N LYS A 68 31.56 5.07 -9.72
CA LYS A 68 32.26 3.79 -9.92
C LYS A 68 31.38 2.58 -9.58
N LEU A 69 30.10 2.80 -9.25
CA LEU A 69 29.19 1.74 -8.90
C LEU A 69 28.91 0.86 -10.13
N GLU A 70 29.10 -0.44 -10.00
CA GLU A 70 28.91 -1.42 -11.06
C GLU A 70 28.02 -2.58 -10.61
N LEU A 71 27.46 -3.32 -11.54
CA LEU A 71 26.69 -4.51 -11.29
C LEU A 71 27.59 -5.59 -10.67
N ALA A 72 27.31 -5.98 -9.44
CA ALA A 72 28.04 -7.03 -8.74
C ALA A 72 27.53 -8.43 -9.05
N TRP A 73 26.19 -8.59 -9.05
CA TRP A 73 25.53 -9.84 -9.40
C TRP A 73 24.06 -9.63 -9.79
N THR A 74 23.51 -10.61 -10.50
CA THR A 74 22.10 -10.69 -10.85
C THR A 74 21.58 -12.06 -10.46
N HIS A 75 20.44 -12.12 -9.77
CA HIS A 75 19.64 -13.32 -9.62
C HIS A 75 18.44 -13.23 -10.56
N THR A 76 18.22 -14.29 -11.34
CA THR A 76 17.12 -14.43 -12.27
C THR A 76 16.07 -15.37 -11.67
N PHE A 77 14.85 -14.89 -11.45
CA PHE A 77 13.77 -15.76 -11.01
C PHE A 77 13.38 -16.74 -12.12
N SER A 78 13.01 -17.97 -11.75
CA SER A 78 12.75 -19.06 -12.69
C SER A 78 11.30 -19.55 -12.70
N ASP A 79 10.39 -18.83 -12.04
CA ASP A 79 9.03 -19.27 -11.76
C ASP A 79 7.94 -18.59 -12.60
N ALA A 80 8.30 -17.96 -13.72
CA ALA A 80 7.32 -17.40 -14.65
C ALA A 80 6.57 -18.51 -15.39
N PRO A 81 5.25 -18.39 -15.59
CA PRO A 81 4.52 -19.26 -16.50
C PRO A 81 5.07 -19.14 -17.93
N GLN A 82 5.11 -20.25 -18.64
CA GLN A 82 5.51 -20.25 -20.04
C GLN A 82 4.56 -19.35 -20.86
N GLY A 83 5.12 -18.45 -21.68
CA GLY A 83 4.35 -17.49 -22.48
C GLY A 83 3.85 -16.24 -21.73
N SER A 84 4.22 -16.05 -20.46
CA SER A 84 3.92 -14.80 -19.75
C SER A 84 4.69 -13.60 -20.31
N ARG A 85 4.08 -12.40 -20.31
CA ARG A 85 4.72 -11.18 -20.83
C ARG A 85 5.61 -10.45 -19.82
N GLY A 86 5.80 -11.02 -18.64
CA GLY A 86 6.51 -10.40 -17.53
C GLY A 86 5.58 -9.85 -16.45
N GLY A 87 5.98 -10.04 -15.19
CA GLY A 87 5.27 -9.55 -14.00
C GLY A 87 5.92 -8.30 -13.43
N SER A 88 5.15 -7.46 -12.73
CA SER A 88 5.70 -6.41 -11.89
C SER A 88 6.27 -7.03 -10.62
N SER A 89 7.48 -6.63 -10.21
CA SER A 89 8.03 -6.98 -8.90
C SER A 89 8.01 -5.73 -8.01
N GLU A 90 7.36 -5.85 -6.85
CA GLU A 90 7.30 -4.79 -5.83
C GLU A 90 8.08 -5.18 -4.56
N SER A 91 8.74 -6.34 -4.57
CA SER A 91 9.43 -6.86 -3.40
C SER A 91 10.64 -6.01 -3.01
N ASN A 92 10.63 -5.49 -1.78
CA ASN A 92 11.78 -4.87 -1.13
C ASN A 92 12.53 -5.96 -0.35
N PRO A 93 13.70 -6.45 -0.83
CA PRO A 93 14.43 -7.49 -0.15
C PRO A 93 14.87 -7.07 1.25
N ILE A 94 14.80 -7.99 2.21
CA ILE A 94 15.45 -7.84 3.52
C ILE A 94 16.73 -8.63 3.55
N ILE A 95 17.75 -8.09 4.22
CA ILE A 95 19.08 -8.71 4.27
C ILE A 95 19.61 -8.73 5.70
N LEU A 96 19.97 -9.90 6.15
CA LEU A 96 20.54 -10.09 7.47
C LEU A 96 21.50 -11.31 7.49
N ASP A 97 22.59 -11.17 8.23
CA ASP A 97 23.58 -12.22 8.46
C ASP A 97 24.10 -12.87 7.14
N GLY A 98 24.22 -12.07 6.07
CA GLY A 98 24.71 -12.51 4.77
C GLY A 98 23.69 -13.24 3.88
N VAL A 99 22.42 -13.30 4.29
CA VAL A 99 21.32 -13.88 3.51
C VAL A 99 20.33 -12.78 3.11
N MET A 100 19.95 -12.77 1.84
CA MET A 100 18.88 -11.93 1.31
C MET A 100 17.60 -12.75 1.16
N TYR A 101 16.48 -12.26 1.68
CA TYR A 101 15.16 -12.86 1.50
C TYR A 101 14.30 -11.94 0.64
N THR A 102 13.66 -12.51 -0.37
CA THR A 102 12.85 -11.75 -1.34
C THR A 102 11.72 -12.62 -1.92
N LEU A 103 10.79 -11.96 -2.62
CA LEU A 103 9.69 -12.61 -3.34
C LEU A 103 9.84 -12.38 -4.84
N SER A 104 9.50 -13.41 -5.63
CA SER A 104 9.16 -13.21 -7.04
C SER A 104 7.75 -12.63 -7.22
N ALA A 105 7.40 -12.24 -8.44
CA ALA A 105 6.05 -11.81 -8.79
C ALA A 105 4.97 -12.91 -8.59
N ARG A 106 5.38 -14.17 -8.43
CA ARG A 106 4.50 -15.31 -8.10
C ARG A 106 4.50 -15.69 -6.63
N HIS A 107 5.00 -14.81 -5.76
CA HIS A 107 5.11 -15.01 -4.31
C HIS A 107 5.98 -16.21 -3.90
N ARG A 108 6.77 -16.77 -4.80
CA ARG A 108 7.82 -17.72 -4.39
C ARG A 108 8.84 -16.98 -3.54
N VAL A 109 9.14 -17.50 -2.36
CA VAL A 109 10.16 -16.95 -1.46
C VAL A 109 11.53 -17.49 -1.88
N TYR A 110 12.51 -16.62 -1.94
CA TYR A 110 13.91 -16.97 -2.19
C TYR A 110 14.78 -16.50 -1.02
N ALA A 111 15.69 -17.40 -0.58
CA ALA A 111 16.85 -17.02 0.21
C ALA A 111 18.08 -17.09 -0.67
N LEU A 112 18.80 -16.00 -0.78
CA LEU A 112 19.96 -15.83 -1.63
C LEU A 112 21.19 -15.50 -0.79
N ASN A 113 22.38 -15.95 -1.22
CA ASN A 113 23.64 -15.46 -0.69
C ASN A 113 23.77 -13.97 -1.06
N ALA A 114 23.80 -13.09 -0.07
CA ALA A 114 23.78 -11.66 -0.30
C ALA A 114 25.03 -11.12 -1.05
N SER A 115 26.15 -11.87 -1.06
CA SER A 115 27.36 -11.45 -1.75
C SER A 115 27.48 -11.96 -3.18
N THR A 116 26.74 -13.01 -3.57
CA THR A 116 26.87 -13.67 -4.90
C THR A 116 25.56 -13.73 -5.67
N GLY A 117 24.40 -13.59 -5.01
CA GLY A 117 23.08 -13.80 -5.62
C GLY A 117 22.70 -15.26 -5.82
N GLU A 118 23.55 -16.23 -5.40
CA GLU A 118 23.27 -17.66 -5.51
C GLU A 118 22.12 -18.06 -4.59
N GLN A 119 21.22 -18.89 -5.10
CA GLN A 119 20.09 -19.39 -4.34
C GLN A 119 20.57 -20.39 -3.26
N ILE A 120 20.17 -20.15 -2.02
CA ILE A 120 20.35 -21.06 -0.89
C ILE A 120 19.16 -22.01 -0.82
N TRP A 121 17.95 -21.46 -0.83
CA TRP A 121 16.70 -22.22 -0.92
C TRP A 121 15.59 -21.38 -1.56
N SER A 122 14.52 -22.03 -1.99
CA SER A 122 13.27 -21.36 -2.37
C SER A 122 12.07 -22.17 -1.92
N PHE A 123 10.93 -21.49 -1.72
CA PHE A 123 9.66 -22.10 -1.34
C PHE A 123 8.55 -21.59 -2.25
N ASP A 124 7.78 -22.51 -2.81
CA ASP A 124 6.61 -22.23 -3.65
C ASP A 124 5.33 -22.41 -2.84
N PRO A 125 4.59 -21.33 -2.51
CA PRO A 125 3.36 -21.42 -1.73
C PRO A 125 2.20 -22.06 -2.47
N PHE A 126 2.27 -22.16 -3.80
CA PHE A 126 1.21 -22.69 -4.66
C PHE A 126 1.48 -24.11 -5.19
N ASN A 127 2.61 -24.75 -4.79
CA ASN A 127 2.97 -26.11 -5.19
C ASN A 127 2.98 -26.32 -6.72
N GLY A 128 3.41 -25.34 -7.50
CA GLY A 128 3.44 -25.37 -8.97
C GLY A 128 2.16 -24.93 -9.66
N GLU A 129 1.08 -24.71 -8.92
CA GLU A 129 -0.17 -24.17 -9.47
C GLU A 129 -0.05 -22.68 -9.82
N ALA A 130 -1.04 -22.18 -10.57
CA ALA A 130 -1.09 -20.77 -10.90
C ALA A 130 -1.31 -19.92 -9.63
N GLY A 131 -0.47 -18.93 -9.42
CA GLY A 131 -0.54 -18.03 -8.28
C GLY A 131 0.29 -16.78 -8.52
N GLY A 132 0.23 -15.85 -7.59
CA GLY A 132 0.95 -14.59 -7.65
C GLY A 132 0.08 -13.41 -7.27
N GLY A 133 0.59 -12.21 -7.44
CA GLY A 133 -0.10 -10.98 -7.08
C GLY A 133 0.88 -9.89 -6.66
N ILE A 134 0.39 -8.95 -5.87
CA ILE A 134 1.22 -7.92 -5.25
C ILE A 134 1.82 -8.47 -3.97
N GLY A 135 3.15 -8.52 -3.92
CA GLY A 135 3.90 -8.92 -2.73
C GLY A 135 5.10 -7.99 -2.54
N ARG A 136 5.09 -7.19 -1.46
CA ARG A 136 6.11 -6.15 -1.23
C ARG A 136 7.29 -6.60 -0.39
N GLY A 137 7.27 -7.85 0.09
CA GLY A 137 8.41 -8.41 0.81
C GLY A 137 8.01 -9.45 1.84
N VAL A 138 8.95 -9.78 2.71
CA VAL A 138 8.82 -10.76 3.78
C VAL A 138 9.20 -10.13 5.13
N THR A 139 8.79 -10.77 6.21
CA THR A 139 9.12 -10.36 7.58
C THR A 139 9.99 -11.42 8.24
N TYR A 140 11.06 -11.00 8.92
CA TYR A 140 11.93 -11.88 9.71
C TYR A 140 11.61 -11.76 11.20
N TRP A 141 11.68 -12.90 11.90
CA TRP A 141 11.57 -12.98 13.35
C TRP A 141 12.53 -14.03 13.90
N GLU A 142 13.12 -13.77 15.08
CA GLU A 142 13.98 -14.75 15.77
C GLU A 142 13.79 -14.74 17.28
N LYS A 143 13.90 -15.92 17.88
CA LYS A 143 13.95 -16.12 19.33
C LYS A 143 14.87 -17.31 19.65
N GLY A 144 16.10 -17.01 20.04
CA GLY A 144 17.14 -18.03 20.23
C GLY A 144 17.48 -18.74 18.92
N ALA A 145 17.30 -20.05 18.87
CA ALA A 145 17.53 -20.86 17.66
C ALA A 145 16.34 -20.86 16.67
N ASP A 146 15.14 -20.46 17.11
CA ASP A 146 13.97 -20.38 16.25
C ASP A 146 14.06 -19.09 15.41
N LYS A 147 14.21 -19.26 14.08
CA LYS A 147 14.31 -18.18 13.10
C LYS A 147 13.28 -18.42 12.02
N ARG A 148 12.44 -17.42 11.77
CA ARG A 148 11.29 -17.55 10.86
C ARG A 148 11.25 -16.46 9.82
N ILE A 149 10.83 -16.84 8.60
CA ILE A 149 10.34 -15.94 7.56
C ILE A 149 8.83 -16.05 7.55
N LEU A 150 8.15 -14.91 7.71
CA LEU A 150 6.71 -14.79 7.58
C LEU A 150 6.42 -14.02 6.29
N PHE A 151 5.46 -14.50 5.52
CA PHE A 151 5.02 -13.86 4.29
C PHE A 151 3.59 -14.27 3.94
N THR A 152 3.00 -13.57 3.01
CA THR A 152 1.62 -13.85 2.54
C THR A 152 1.63 -14.24 1.07
N ALA A 153 0.79 -15.22 0.73
CA ALA A 153 0.53 -15.61 -0.64
C ALA A 153 -0.94 -16.02 -0.77
N GLY A 154 -1.65 -15.38 -1.72
CA GLY A 154 -3.11 -15.45 -1.73
C GLY A 154 -3.66 -14.93 -0.40
N ASP A 155 -4.63 -15.62 0.14
CA ASP A 155 -5.28 -15.35 1.41
C ASP A 155 -4.64 -16.08 2.62
N ASN A 156 -3.38 -16.52 2.49
CA ASN A 156 -2.70 -17.25 3.55
C ASN A 156 -1.45 -16.52 4.05
N LEU A 157 -1.28 -16.52 5.36
CA LEU A 157 -0.05 -16.16 6.07
C LEU A 157 0.77 -17.43 6.34
N PHE A 158 2.01 -17.46 5.88
CA PHE A 158 2.95 -18.57 6.03
C PHE A 158 4.05 -18.26 7.04
N ALA A 159 4.55 -19.30 7.70
CA ALA A 159 5.78 -19.25 8.50
C ALA A 159 6.76 -20.36 8.05
N LEU A 160 7.94 -19.95 7.59
CA LEU A 160 9.01 -20.83 7.16
C LEU A 160 10.19 -20.77 8.14
N ASN A 161 10.92 -21.87 8.29
CA ASN A 161 12.23 -21.84 8.91
C ASN A 161 13.18 -21.01 8.03
N ALA A 162 13.76 -19.93 8.57
CA ALA A 162 14.57 -19.00 7.79
C ALA A 162 15.85 -19.64 7.22
N LEU A 163 16.38 -20.70 7.83
CA LEU A 163 17.60 -21.36 7.36
C LEU A 163 17.35 -22.37 6.26
N THR A 164 16.16 -23.00 6.24
CA THR A 164 15.88 -24.14 5.35
C THR A 164 14.76 -23.93 4.36
N GLY A 165 13.91 -22.90 4.54
CA GLY A 165 12.71 -22.66 3.74
C GLY A 165 11.57 -23.64 4.02
N ILE A 166 11.71 -24.54 4.99
CA ILE A 166 10.68 -25.54 5.33
C ILE A 166 9.57 -24.87 6.15
N PRO A 167 8.27 -25.10 5.83
CA PRO A 167 7.15 -24.63 6.64
C PRO A 167 7.23 -25.09 8.09
N ILE A 168 6.93 -24.20 9.02
CA ILE A 168 6.89 -24.50 10.47
C ILE A 168 5.56 -25.19 10.78
N SER A 169 5.55 -26.50 10.89
CA SER A 169 4.35 -27.34 11.04
C SER A 169 3.44 -26.96 12.23
N THR A 170 4.04 -26.38 13.28
CA THR A 170 3.32 -25.91 14.50
C THR A 170 2.68 -24.52 14.34
N PHE A 171 2.90 -23.84 13.25
CA PHE A 171 2.28 -22.55 12.94
C PHE A 171 0.96 -22.79 12.19
N GLY A 172 -0.17 -22.47 12.82
CA GLY A 172 -1.49 -22.68 12.27
C GLY A 172 -1.75 -24.11 11.81
N ASN A 173 -2.20 -24.26 10.59
CA ASN A 173 -2.36 -25.56 9.94
C ASN A 173 -1.17 -25.84 9.01
N GLN A 174 -0.23 -26.67 9.44
CA GLN A 174 0.96 -27.09 8.67
C GLN A 174 1.76 -25.91 8.06
N GLY A 175 2.00 -24.89 8.86
CA GLY A 175 2.83 -23.74 8.49
C GLY A 175 2.09 -22.57 7.87
N ARG A 176 0.74 -22.56 7.89
CA ARG A 176 -0.07 -21.47 7.36
C ARG A 176 -1.33 -21.18 8.14
N VAL A 177 -1.83 -19.96 8.03
CA VAL A 177 -3.09 -19.47 8.59
C VAL A 177 -3.87 -18.76 7.49
N SER A 178 -5.17 -19.07 7.32
CA SER A 178 -6.05 -18.33 6.41
C SER A 178 -6.36 -16.95 6.98
N MET A 179 -6.15 -15.91 6.17
CA MET A 179 -6.46 -14.52 6.49
C MET A 179 -7.96 -14.22 6.39
N ASN A 180 -8.76 -15.12 5.83
CA ASN A 180 -10.23 -14.97 5.75
C ASN A 180 -10.90 -15.30 7.09
N ILE A 181 -10.25 -16.09 7.95
CA ILE A 181 -10.81 -16.47 9.26
C ILE A 181 -10.87 -15.24 10.18
N GLY A 182 -12.03 -15.05 10.84
CA GLY A 182 -12.28 -13.92 11.72
C GLY A 182 -12.69 -12.64 11.01
N MET A 183 -12.96 -12.70 9.71
CA MET A 183 -13.63 -11.66 8.94
C MET A 183 -15.15 -11.80 9.02
N ARG A 184 -15.87 -10.84 8.46
CA ARG A 184 -17.34 -10.79 8.50
C ARG A 184 -18.00 -11.89 7.66
N GLY A 185 -17.51 -12.08 6.44
CA GLY A 185 -18.09 -13.02 5.49
C GLY A 185 -17.67 -14.47 5.70
N ASP A 186 -18.26 -15.35 4.90
CA ASP A 186 -17.90 -16.76 4.85
C ASP A 186 -16.46 -16.93 4.36
N PRO A 187 -15.55 -17.50 5.17
CA PRO A 187 -14.12 -17.61 4.81
C PRO A 187 -13.85 -18.29 3.46
N ASP A 188 -14.74 -19.16 2.99
CA ASP A 188 -14.58 -19.86 1.72
C ASP A 188 -15.02 -19.02 0.50
N LYS A 189 -15.69 -17.89 0.74
CA LYS A 189 -16.26 -17.02 -0.32
C LYS A 189 -15.63 -15.63 -0.41
N ILE A 190 -14.93 -15.21 0.63
CA ILE A 190 -14.26 -13.91 0.66
C ILE A 190 -12.80 -14.05 0.25
N SER A 191 -12.14 -12.90 -0.01
CA SER A 191 -10.72 -12.83 -0.29
C SER A 191 -10.12 -11.61 0.40
N VAL A 192 -9.26 -11.87 1.38
CA VAL A 192 -8.51 -10.86 2.14
C VAL A 192 -7.03 -11.11 1.93
N ILE A 193 -6.37 -10.22 1.20
CA ILE A 193 -5.01 -10.44 0.70
C ILE A 193 -4.06 -9.37 1.25
N PRO A 194 -3.15 -9.70 2.16
CA PRO A 194 -2.11 -8.76 2.56
C PRO A 194 -1.08 -8.58 1.43
N THR A 195 -0.84 -7.33 1.05
CA THR A 195 0.10 -6.97 -0.02
C THR A 195 1.43 -6.44 0.49
N SER A 196 1.45 -5.93 1.72
CA SER A 196 2.66 -5.45 2.40
C SER A 196 3.03 -6.37 3.57
N PRO A 197 4.32 -6.54 3.87
CA PRO A 197 4.75 -7.32 5.03
C PRO A 197 4.17 -6.75 6.32
N GLY A 198 3.80 -7.62 7.25
CA GLY A 198 3.45 -7.22 8.60
C GLY A 198 4.66 -6.75 9.39
N ILE A 199 4.42 -6.05 10.49
CA ILE A 199 5.47 -5.59 11.39
C ILE A 199 5.50 -6.41 12.67
N VAL A 200 6.72 -6.65 13.18
CA VAL A 200 6.92 -7.50 14.37
C VAL A 200 7.03 -6.67 15.63
N TYR A 201 6.17 -6.95 16.60
CA TYR A 201 6.33 -6.52 17.98
C TYR A 201 6.43 -7.70 18.93
N LYS A 202 7.63 -8.01 19.42
CA LYS A 202 7.92 -9.21 20.25
C LYS A 202 7.55 -10.50 19.51
N ASP A 203 6.56 -11.23 19.99
CA ASP A 203 6.08 -12.48 19.39
C ASP A 203 4.77 -12.27 18.59
N LEU A 204 4.46 -11.03 18.21
CA LEU A 204 3.28 -10.67 17.41
C LEU A 204 3.69 -10.16 16.02
N LEU A 205 3.03 -10.66 14.99
CA LEU A 205 2.99 -10.08 13.67
C LEU A 205 1.72 -9.25 13.53
N ILE A 206 1.85 -7.94 13.41
CA ILE A 206 0.74 -7.01 13.17
C ILE A 206 0.67 -6.76 11.67
N ILE A 207 -0.50 -6.95 11.07
CA ILE A 207 -0.64 -6.94 9.61
C ILE A 207 -1.99 -6.34 9.19
N GLY A 208 -1.95 -5.54 8.11
CA GLY A 208 -3.10 -5.09 7.37
C GLY A 208 -3.41 -5.99 6.17
N ASN A 209 -4.25 -5.53 5.29
CA ASN A 209 -4.66 -6.29 4.12
C ASN A 209 -5.16 -5.37 3.00
N GLU A 210 -5.37 -5.95 1.83
CA GLU A 210 -6.16 -5.44 0.72
C GLU A 210 -7.47 -6.21 0.66
N VAL A 211 -8.55 -5.50 0.41
CA VAL A 211 -9.91 -6.04 0.24
C VAL A 211 -10.50 -5.50 -1.06
N SER A 212 -11.64 -6.02 -1.49
CA SER A 212 -12.33 -5.49 -2.66
C SER A 212 -12.68 -4.00 -2.48
N GLU A 213 -12.59 -3.21 -3.54
CA GLU A 213 -13.01 -1.80 -3.59
C GLU A 213 -14.50 -1.66 -3.97
N LEU A 214 -15.23 -2.77 -4.12
CA LEU A 214 -16.60 -2.78 -4.59
C LEU A 214 -17.63 -2.91 -3.44
N TYR A 215 -18.91 -2.68 -3.72
CA TYR A 215 -19.99 -2.89 -2.76
C TYR A 215 -19.95 -4.30 -2.16
N GLY A 216 -20.22 -4.38 -0.87
CA GLY A 216 -20.21 -5.64 -0.11
C GLY A 216 -18.82 -6.18 0.20
N ALA A 217 -17.77 -5.41 0.00
CA ALA A 217 -16.41 -5.76 0.39
C ALA A 217 -16.27 -6.00 1.89
N GLU A 218 -15.29 -6.83 2.26
CA GLU A 218 -14.92 -7.01 3.66
C GLU A 218 -14.29 -5.73 4.24
N PRO A 219 -14.44 -5.46 5.55
CA PRO A 219 -13.69 -4.40 6.21
C PRO A 219 -12.21 -4.78 6.34
N GLY A 220 -11.34 -3.79 6.17
CA GLY A 220 -9.89 -3.99 6.19
C GLY A 220 -9.28 -4.01 7.58
N HIS A 221 -9.83 -4.79 8.52
CA HIS A 221 -9.41 -4.85 9.91
C HIS A 221 -7.91 -5.10 10.08
N ILE A 222 -7.30 -4.45 11.08
CA ILE A 222 -5.91 -4.68 11.46
C ILE A 222 -5.86 -5.81 12.47
N ARG A 223 -4.98 -6.79 12.25
CA ARG A 223 -4.92 -7.99 13.06
C ARG A 223 -3.51 -8.32 13.51
N ALA A 224 -3.39 -8.89 14.70
CA ALA A 224 -2.12 -9.40 15.19
C ALA A 224 -2.17 -10.91 15.41
N TYR A 225 -1.19 -11.59 14.87
CA TYR A 225 -1.03 -13.02 14.98
C TYR A 225 0.19 -13.37 15.82
N ASN A 226 0.06 -14.36 16.69
CA ASN A 226 1.18 -14.93 17.41
C ASN A 226 2.12 -15.65 16.44
N ILE A 227 3.37 -15.20 16.36
CA ILE A 227 4.35 -15.69 15.38
C ILE A 227 4.70 -17.17 15.63
N ILE A 228 4.60 -17.65 16.88
CA ILE A 228 4.95 -19.03 17.24
C ILE A 228 3.83 -20.00 16.85
N SER A 229 2.58 -19.65 17.16
CA SER A 229 1.43 -20.54 17.00
C SER A 229 0.52 -20.25 15.81
N GLY A 230 0.60 -19.07 15.22
CA GLY A 230 -0.34 -18.60 14.19
C GLY A 230 -1.69 -18.15 14.73
N LYS A 231 -1.90 -18.13 16.05
CA LYS A 231 -3.17 -17.73 16.66
C LYS A 231 -3.42 -16.23 16.49
N LEU A 232 -4.64 -15.85 16.13
CA LEU A 232 -5.10 -14.46 16.17
C LEU A 232 -5.21 -14.01 17.62
N GLU A 233 -4.48 -12.95 18.00
CA GLU A 233 -4.42 -12.43 19.36
C GLU A 233 -5.34 -11.22 19.56
N TRP A 234 -5.40 -10.31 18.58
CA TRP A 234 -6.30 -9.17 18.61
C TRP A 234 -6.67 -8.67 17.22
N THR A 235 -7.83 -8.02 17.13
CA THR A 235 -8.35 -7.33 15.95
C THR A 235 -8.71 -5.90 16.32
N PHE A 236 -8.32 -4.93 15.49
CA PHE A 236 -8.84 -3.57 15.52
C PHE A 236 -9.81 -3.40 14.34
N HIS A 237 -11.07 -3.04 14.66
CA HIS A 237 -12.10 -2.84 13.66
C HIS A 237 -11.95 -1.47 12.99
N THR A 238 -11.54 -1.44 11.73
CA THR A 238 -11.41 -0.20 10.95
C THR A 238 -12.74 0.36 10.47
N VAL A 239 -13.78 -0.49 10.35
CA VAL A 239 -15.19 -0.13 10.33
C VAL A 239 -15.75 -0.48 11.72
N PRO A 240 -16.00 0.52 12.59
CA PRO A 240 -16.37 0.30 13.98
C PRO A 240 -17.71 -0.42 14.14
N GLN A 241 -17.78 -1.28 15.13
CA GLN A 241 -18.98 -1.98 15.54
C GLN A 241 -19.74 -1.23 16.66
N PRO A 242 -20.99 -1.57 16.98
CA PRO A 242 -21.76 -0.91 18.03
C PRO A 242 -21.00 -0.81 19.36
N GLY A 243 -20.87 0.41 19.87
CA GLY A 243 -20.16 0.70 21.12
C GLY A 243 -18.65 1.00 20.97
N GLU A 244 -18.09 0.89 19.78
CA GLU A 244 -16.70 1.26 19.49
C GLU A 244 -16.58 2.73 19.07
N LEU A 245 -15.41 3.31 19.28
CA LEU A 245 -15.10 4.67 18.84
C LEU A 245 -15.27 4.79 17.32
N GLY A 246 -15.95 5.84 16.87
CA GLY A 246 -16.20 6.12 15.46
C GLY A 246 -17.48 5.46 14.91
N TYR A 247 -18.18 4.60 15.65
CA TYR A 247 -19.41 3.99 15.21
C TYR A 247 -20.48 5.03 14.77
N ASP A 248 -20.59 6.13 15.49
CA ASP A 248 -21.57 7.19 15.21
C ASP A 248 -21.21 8.03 13.95
N THR A 249 -20.06 7.80 13.34
CA THR A 249 -19.66 8.45 12.08
C THR A 249 -20.17 7.69 10.84
N TRP A 250 -20.92 6.62 11.04
CA TRP A 250 -21.51 5.74 10.03
C TRP A 250 -23.02 5.57 10.25
N PRO A 251 -23.78 5.21 9.21
CA PRO A 251 -25.11 4.66 9.42
C PRO A 251 -25.07 3.44 10.37
N LYS A 252 -26.03 3.31 11.26
CA LYS A 252 -26.04 2.30 12.34
C LYS A 252 -25.74 0.86 11.92
N GLU A 253 -26.16 0.46 10.72
CA GLU A 253 -25.99 -0.90 10.23
C GLU A 253 -24.83 -1.05 9.23
N ALA A 254 -24.09 0.04 8.94
CA ALA A 254 -23.04 0.07 7.92
C ALA A 254 -21.95 -1.00 8.13
N TRP A 255 -21.57 -1.28 9.37
CA TRP A 255 -20.60 -2.32 9.73
C TRP A 255 -20.96 -3.72 9.23
N LYS A 256 -22.24 -3.96 8.89
CA LYS A 256 -22.71 -5.25 8.34
C LYS A 256 -22.48 -5.40 6.84
N TYR A 257 -22.32 -4.29 6.09
CA TYR A 257 -22.25 -4.33 4.63
C TYR A 257 -21.17 -3.44 3.99
N VAL A 258 -20.69 -2.42 4.68
CA VAL A 258 -19.58 -1.58 4.17
C VAL A 258 -18.25 -2.24 4.48
N GLY A 259 -17.28 -2.11 3.57
CA GLY A 259 -15.92 -2.58 3.72
C GLY A 259 -14.88 -1.50 3.43
N GLY A 260 -13.73 -1.89 2.90
CA GLY A 260 -12.60 -0.99 2.69
C GLY A 260 -11.91 -0.60 3.99
N THR A 261 -11.48 0.65 4.12
CA THR A 261 -10.76 1.18 5.29
C THR A 261 -9.52 0.35 5.67
N ASN A 262 -8.92 -0.27 4.68
CA ASN A 262 -7.85 -1.24 4.83
C ASN A 262 -6.46 -0.58 4.88
N ASN A 263 -5.50 -1.25 5.50
CA ASN A 263 -4.09 -0.90 5.40
C ASN A 263 -3.39 -1.84 4.42
N TRP A 264 -3.06 -1.33 3.23
CA TRP A 264 -2.34 -2.06 2.21
C TRP A 264 -0.90 -1.56 2.00
N GLY A 265 -0.57 -0.38 2.50
CA GLY A 265 0.73 0.28 2.34
C GLY A 265 1.78 -0.12 3.38
N GLY A 266 1.39 -0.91 4.40
CA GLY A 266 2.27 -1.31 5.50
C GLY A 266 2.20 -0.39 6.71
N MET A 267 3.04 -0.67 7.71
CA MET A 267 3.00 -0.06 9.04
C MET A 267 4.38 0.30 9.53
N SER A 268 4.44 1.19 10.53
CA SER A 268 5.66 1.51 11.28
C SER A 268 5.45 1.29 12.78
N LEU A 269 6.53 0.99 13.49
CA LEU A 269 6.50 0.62 14.90
C LEU A 269 7.53 1.41 15.70
N ASP A 270 7.09 2.06 16.76
CA ASP A 270 7.94 2.50 17.85
C ASP A 270 8.00 1.37 18.90
N ALA A 271 9.09 0.61 18.88
CA ALA A 271 9.24 -0.55 19.72
C ALA A 271 9.44 -0.19 21.21
N GLU A 272 9.99 1.00 21.50
CA GLU A 272 10.20 1.48 22.87
C GLU A 272 8.88 1.88 23.53
N ARG A 273 8.05 2.61 22.80
CA ARG A 273 6.70 2.99 23.24
C ARG A 273 5.69 1.85 23.12
N GLY A 274 5.99 0.82 22.32
CA GLY A 274 5.07 -0.25 21.99
C GLY A 274 3.87 0.26 21.19
N MET A 275 4.07 1.19 20.28
CA MET A 275 3.03 1.81 19.46
C MET A 275 3.23 1.47 17.98
N VAL A 276 2.17 1.02 17.31
CA VAL A 276 2.13 0.79 15.87
C VAL A 276 1.34 1.89 15.19
N PHE A 277 1.83 2.35 14.03
CA PHE A 277 1.26 3.43 13.24
C PHE A 277 1.01 2.96 11.81
N PHE A 278 -0.15 3.34 11.27
CA PHE A 278 -0.52 2.99 9.89
C PHE A 278 -1.51 4.00 9.31
N GLY A 279 -1.51 4.08 7.97
CA GLY A 279 -2.56 4.76 7.22
C GLY A 279 -3.62 3.78 6.77
N THR A 280 -4.87 4.22 6.68
CA THR A 280 -5.98 3.46 6.11
C THR A 280 -6.40 4.00 4.76
N GLY A 281 -7.01 3.16 3.95
CA GLY A 281 -7.62 3.50 2.68
C GLY A 281 -9.07 3.92 2.81
N SER A 282 -9.69 4.08 1.65
CA SER A 282 -11.07 4.53 1.48
C SER A 282 -12.07 3.49 1.97
N PRO A 283 -13.25 3.92 2.46
CA PRO A 283 -14.38 3.03 2.65
C PRO A 283 -15.02 2.69 1.30
N THR A 284 -15.51 1.46 1.13
CA THR A 284 -16.19 1.04 -0.09
C THR A 284 -17.66 1.48 -0.11
N TYR A 285 -18.26 1.75 -1.22
CA TYR A 285 -17.65 1.89 -2.54
C TYR A 285 -16.92 3.24 -2.66
N ASP A 286 -15.74 3.27 -3.26
CA ASP A 286 -14.80 4.40 -3.20
C ASP A 286 -15.28 5.70 -3.84
N TYR A 287 -16.22 5.62 -4.82
CA TYR A 287 -16.64 6.76 -5.63
C TYR A 287 -18.09 7.19 -5.40
N TYR A 288 -18.82 6.50 -4.51
CA TYR A 288 -20.21 6.80 -4.15
C TYR A 288 -20.53 6.25 -2.78
N GLY A 289 -21.05 7.08 -1.88
CA GLY A 289 -21.17 6.77 -0.47
C GLY A 289 -22.57 6.98 0.13
N LYS A 290 -23.64 6.95 -0.67
CA LYS A 290 -25.00 7.11 -0.16
C LYS A 290 -25.37 6.07 0.92
N ASP A 291 -24.86 4.87 0.84
CA ASP A 291 -25.06 3.79 1.81
C ASP A 291 -24.19 3.91 3.06
N ARG A 292 -23.25 4.88 3.07
CA ARG A 292 -22.31 5.14 4.16
C ARG A 292 -22.23 6.61 4.56
N ILE A 293 -23.32 7.37 4.48
CA ILE A 293 -23.35 8.79 4.84
C ILE A 293 -22.76 9.03 6.23
N GLY A 294 -21.86 10.01 6.35
CA GLY A 294 -21.13 10.36 7.56
C GLY A 294 -19.64 10.54 7.29
N MET A 295 -18.83 10.81 8.31
CA MET A 295 -17.38 10.99 8.17
C MET A 295 -16.63 9.69 7.83
N ASN A 296 -17.20 8.54 8.18
CA ASN A 296 -16.68 7.20 7.93
C ASN A 296 -15.32 6.90 8.62
N LEU A 297 -15.24 7.14 9.90
CA LEU A 297 -14.05 6.81 10.68
C LEU A 297 -13.93 5.28 10.85
N PHE A 298 -12.80 4.62 10.59
CA PHE A 298 -11.43 5.10 10.39
C PHE A 298 -10.98 5.09 8.90
N GLY A 299 -11.85 5.35 7.94
CA GLY A 299 -11.41 5.57 6.56
C GLY A 299 -10.43 6.73 6.46
N ASN A 300 -9.42 6.63 5.57
CA ASN A 300 -8.43 7.67 5.25
C ASN A 300 -7.78 8.30 6.49
N SER A 301 -7.42 7.48 7.46
CA SER A 301 -6.93 7.95 8.77
C SER A 301 -5.50 7.48 9.03
N VAL A 302 -4.70 8.33 9.64
CA VAL A 302 -3.49 7.91 10.36
C VAL A 302 -3.94 7.41 11.72
N VAL A 303 -3.61 6.18 12.06
CA VAL A 303 -4.04 5.53 13.30
C VAL A 303 -2.84 5.06 14.09
N ALA A 304 -2.86 5.29 15.40
CA ALA A 304 -1.90 4.78 16.37
C ALA A 304 -2.58 3.82 17.35
N LEU A 305 -2.04 2.62 17.50
CA LEU A 305 -2.52 1.61 18.44
C LEU A 305 -1.40 1.17 19.39
N ASP A 306 -1.79 0.66 20.54
CA ASP A 306 -0.91 -0.16 21.38
C ASP A 306 -0.59 -1.47 20.64
N ALA A 307 0.66 -1.69 20.32
CA ALA A 307 1.11 -2.83 19.50
C ALA A 307 0.86 -4.19 20.18
N ARG A 308 0.79 -4.23 21.51
CA ARG A 308 0.58 -5.47 22.26
C ARG A 308 -0.88 -5.90 22.28
N THR A 309 -1.80 -4.94 22.33
CA THR A 309 -3.21 -5.19 22.67
C THR A 309 -4.19 -4.77 21.58
N GLY A 310 -3.72 -4.04 20.56
CA GLY A 310 -4.59 -3.43 19.53
C GLY A 310 -5.43 -2.27 20.04
N LYS A 311 -5.23 -1.82 21.30
CA LYS A 311 -6.02 -0.73 21.87
C LYS A 311 -5.67 0.60 21.21
N TYR A 312 -6.72 1.35 20.88
CA TYR A 312 -6.63 2.70 20.33
C TYR A 312 -5.80 3.65 21.21
N ARG A 313 -4.98 4.49 20.54
CA ARG A 313 -4.20 5.57 21.17
C ARG A 313 -4.67 6.93 20.64
N TRP A 314 -4.53 7.16 19.35
CA TRP A 314 -4.99 8.35 18.67
C TRP A 314 -5.18 8.09 17.16
N HIS A 315 -5.88 9.02 16.49
CA HIS A 315 -6.00 9.02 15.04
C HIS A 315 -6.11 10.46 14.53
N PHE A 316 -5.89 10.60 13.23
CA PHE A 316 -6.24 11.79 12.47
C PHE A 316 -6.81 11.38 11.12
N GLN A 317 -8.03 11.79 10.80
CA GLN A 317 -8.66 11.52 9.51
C GLN A 317 -8.24 12.58 8.50
N THR A 318 -7.65 12.17 7.37
CA THR A 318 -7.10 13.06 6.35
C THR A 318 -8.06 13.34 5.20
N VAL A 319 -9.11 12.54 5.05
CA VAL A 319 -10.22 12.74 4.12
C VAL A 319 -11.51 12.28 4.79
N HIS A 320 -12.49 13.17 4.90
CA HIS A 320 -13.82 12.86 5.38
C HIS A 320 -14.69 12.34 4.25
N HIS A 321 -15.45 11.27 4.48
CA HIS A 321 -16.37 10.70 3.49
C HIS A 321 -15.76 10.62 2.10
N ASP A 322 -14.68 9.86 1.99
CA ASP A 322 -13.91 9.78 0.74
C ASP A 322 -14.76 9.26 -0.42
N LEU A 323 -14.74 10.01 -1.53
CA LEU A 323 -15.39 9.70 -2.81
C LEU A 323 -14.40 9.67 -3.97
N TRP A 324 -13.09 9.66 -3.70
CA TRP A 324 -12.03 9.86 -4.69
C TRP A 324 -10.97 8.76 -4.67
N ASP A 325 -11.06 7.84 -3.74
CA ASP A 325 -10.02 6.83 -3.47
C ASP A 325 -8.68 7.51 -3.07
N TYR A 326 -8.74 8.45 -2.13
CA TYR A 326 -7.58 9.21 -1.65
C TYR A 326 -6.91 8.61 -0.40
N ASP A 327 -6.54 7.35 -0.51
CA ASP A 327 -5.88 6.56 0.53
C ASP A 327 -4.63 7.23 1.13
N LEU A 328 -4.25 6.72 2.29
CA LEU A 328 -2.90 6.80 2.85
C LEU A 328 -2.10 5.55 2.44
N PRO A 329 -1.38 5.60 1.30
CA PRO A 329 -0.96 4.40 0.58
C PRO A 329 0.32 3.75 1.10
N ALA A 330 1.00 4.39 2.07
CA ALA A 330 2.32 3.98 2.53
C ALA A 330 2.43 3.91 4.05
N ALA A 331 3.38 3.11 4.55
CA ALA A 331 3.76 3.14 5.96
C ALA A 331 4.22 4.55 6.37
N PRO A 332 3.76 5.07 7.52
CA PRO A 332 4.27 6.33 8.05
C PRO A 332 5.79 6.28 8.29
N ASN A 333 6.48 7.40 8.16
CA ASN A 333 7.87 7.50 8.58
C ASN A 333 7.93 8.04 10.01
N LEU A 334 8.60 7.32 10.93
CA LEU A 334 8.85 7.81 12.28
C LEU A 334 10.19 8.54 12.29
N ILE A 335 10.20 9.75 12.82
CA ILE A 335 11.38 10.62 12.80
C ILE A 335 11.35 11.59 13.98
N THR A 336 12.51 12.01 14.48
CA THR A 336 12.61 13.13 15.42
C THR A 336 12.91 14.41 14.66
N VAL A 337 12.07 15.43 14.83
CA VAL A 337 12.23 16.74 14.20
C VAL A 337 12.47 17.82 15.24
N THR A 338 13.07 18.96 14.80
CA THR A 338 13.17 20.16 15.62
C THR A 338 12.08 21.13 15.19
N HIS A 339 11.01 21.22 15.96
CA HIS A 339 9.90 22.12 15.69
C HIS A 339 9.80 23.18 16.78
N GLN A 340 9.78 24.47 16.39
CA GLN A 340 9.75 25.62 17.33
C GLN A 340 10.85 25.53 18.42
N GLY A 341 12.05 25.09 18.02
CA GLY A 341 13.21 24.97 18.92
C GLY A 341 13.20 23.75 19.84
N LYS A 342 12.20 22.87 19.76
CA LYS A 342 12.08 21.65 20.55
C LYS A 342 12.23 20.41 19.68
N LYS A 343 12.92 19.39 20.19
CA LYS A 343 12.93 18.05 19.59
C LYS A 343 11.60 17.37 19.88
N ILE A 344 10.93 16.91 18.82
CA ILE A 344 9.65 16.20 18.89
C ILE A 344 9.78 14.93 18.08
N ASP A 345 9.43 13.79 18.69
CA ASP A 345 9.25 12.55 17.98
C ASP A 345 7.95 12.64 17.18
N ALA A 346 8.06 12.47 15.87
CA ALA A 346 6.98 12.72 14.94
C ALA A 346 6.63 11.48 14.11
N VAL A 347 5.41 11.51 13.59
CA VAL A 347 4.89 10.60 12.56
C VAL A 347 4.67 11.45 11.30
N ALA A 348 5.34 11.13 10.20
CA ALA A 348 5.15 11.79 8.92
C ALA A 348 4.44 10.84 7.94
N GLN A 349 3.25 11.21 7.49
CA GLN A 349 2.41 10.42 6.60
C GLN A 349 2.27 11.08 5.23
N THR A 350 2.69 10.40 4.19
CA THR A 350 2.44 10.77 2.78
C THR A 350 1.05 10.29 2.34
N SER A 351 0.40 11.02 1.43
CA SER A 351 -0.96 10.72 0.98
C SER A 351 -1.08 10.67 -0.55
N LYS A 352 -2.12 10.01 -1.07
CA LYS A 352 -2.50 10.06 -2.51
C LYS A 352 -2.76 11.50 -2.98
N LEU A 353 -3.20 12.38 -2.09
CA LEU A 353 -3.39 13.81 -2.38
C LEU A 353 -2.07 14.58 -2.59
N GLY A 354 -0.91 14.00 -2.29
CA GLY A 354 0.35 14.71 -2.39
C GLY A 354 0.62 15.66 -1.23
N TYR A 355 -0.03 15.46 -0.09
CA TYR A 355 0.28 16.13 1.17
C TYR A 355 1.14 15.25 2.08
N ILE A 356 1.92 15.88 2.95
CA ILE A 356 2.56 15.25 4.11
C ILE A 356 1.91 15.79 5.36
N TYR A 357 1.30 14.89 6.14
CA TYR A 357 0.79 15.20 7.47
C TYR A 357 1.85 14.82 8.50
N THR A 358 2.16 15.73 9.42
CA THR A 358 3.18 15.50 10.44
C THR A 358 2.58 15.70 11.83
N PHE A 359 2.64 14.65 12.65
CA PHE A 359 2.00 14.60 13.97
C PHE A 359 3.02 14.35 15.08
N ASN A 360 2.75 14.85 16.28
CA ASN A 360 3.40 14.38 17.49
C ASN A 360 3.10 12.89 17.67
N ARG A 361 4.14 12.07 17.86
CA ARG A 361 4.03 10.61 17.91
C ARG A 361 3.20 10.12 19.09
N ASP A 362 3.26 10.83 20.23
CA ASP A 362 2.56 10.42 21.46
C ASP A 362 1.09 10.86 21.46
N THR A 363 0.79 12.03 20.93
CA THR A 363 -0.53 12.68 21.08
C THR A 363 -1.38 12.69 19.81
N GLY A 364 -0.76 12.58 18.63
CA GLY A 364 -1.45 12.78 17.35
C GLY A 364 -1.73 14.24 17.00
N GLU A 365 -1.25 15.19 17.80
CA GLU A 365 -1.39 16.62 17.49
C GLU A 365 -0.57 16.98 16.24
N PRO A 366 -1.15 17.69 15.27
CA PRO A 366 -0.42 18.12 14.09
C PRO A 366 0.67 19.14 14.45
N LEU A 367 1.86 18.98 13.88
CA LEU A 367 2.97 19.91 14.09
C LEU A 367 2.79 21.21 13.27
N PHE A 368 2.14 21.12 12.14
CA PHE A 368 1.76 22.27 11.31
C PHE A 368 0.23 22.40 11.31
N PRO A 369 -0.33 23.63 11.30
CA PRO A 369 -1.78 23.81 11.30
C PRO A 369 -2.45 23.09 10.11
N ILE A 370 -3.60 22.47 10.38
CA ILE A 370 -4.48 21.86 9.40
C ILE A 370 -5.79 22.64 9.41
N GLU A 371 -6.27 23.05 8.24
CA GLU A 371 -7.45 23.88 8.05
C GLU A 371 -8.56 23.07 7.39
N GLU A 372 -9.77 23.15 7.95
CA GLU A 372 -10.97 22.65 7.30
C GLU A 372 -11.38 23.61 6.17
N ARG A 373 -11.29 23.12 4.92
CA ARG A 373 -11.63 23.92 3.74
C ARG A 373 -12.87 23.38 3.06
N ALA A 374 -13.79 24.28 2.69
CA ALA A 374 -15.02 23.94 2.00
C ALA A 374 -14.73 23.27 0.64
N VAL A 375 -15.53 22.26 0.31
CA VAL A 375 -15.44 21.49 -0.93
C VAL A 375 -16.79 21.44 -1.64
N PRO A 376 -16.83 21.18 -2.97
CA PRO A 376 -18.06 21.11 -3.73
C PRO A 376 -18.99 19.97 -3.27
N ALA A 377 -20.31 20.24 -3.31
CA ALA A 377 -21.31 19.20 -3.10
C ALA A 377 -21.39 18.21 -4.27
N SER A 378 -21.82 16.98 -4.00
CA SER A 378 -22.10 16.00 -5.07
C SER A 378 -23.32 16.40 -5.89
N ASP A 379 -23.31 16.08 -7.19
CA ASP A 379 -24.46 16.21 -8.09
C ASP A 379 -25.19 14.86 -8.33
N ILE A 380 -24.76 13.82 -7.65
CA ILE A 380 -25.36 12.49 -7.75
C ILE A 380 -26.52 12.37 -6.75
N PRO A 381 -27.72 11.90 -7.19
CA PRO A 381 -28.87 11.79 -6.31
C PRO A 381 -28.63 10.92 -5.08
N GLY A 382 -28.83 11.52 -3.90
CA GLY A 382 -28.69 10.87 -2.61
C GLY A 382 -27.29 10.83 -2.01
N GLU A 383 -26.25 11.20 -2.76
CA GLU A 383 -24.91 11.38 -2.25
C GLU A 383 -24.78 12.68 -1.43
N GLN A 384 -24.08 12.61 -0.30
CA GLN A 384 -23.84 13.75 0.58
C GLN A 384 -22.33 13.86 0.85
N ALA A 385 -21.61 14.50 -0.06
CA ALA A 385 -20.19 14.79 0.16
C ALA A 385 -20.02 15.57 1.47
N TRP A 386 -18.97 15.23 2.24
CA TRP A 386 -18.65 15.98 3.46
C TRP A 386 -18.30 17.42 3.11
N PRO A 387 -18.83 18.44 3.82
CA PRO A 387 -18.78 19.83 3.35
C PRO A 387 -17.38 20.45 3.40
N THR A 388 -16.47 19.89 4.20
CA THR A 388 -15.09 20.38 4.35
C THR A 388 -14.09 19.25 4.31
N GLN A 389 -12.81 19.58 4.03
CA GLN A 389 -11.71 18.62 4.07
C GLN A 389 -10.49 19.22 4.77
N PRO A 390 -9.73 18.41 5.55
CA PRO A 390 -8.60 18.86 6.34
C PRO A 390 -7.34 19.02 5.48
N ILE A 391 -6.93 20.26 5.23
CA ILE A 391 -5.79 20.60 4.38
C ILE A 391 -4.63 21.11 5.26
N PRO A 392 -3.45 20.45 5.24
CA PRO A 392 -2.29 20.93 5.97
C PRO A 392 -1.75 22.21 5.33
N THR A 393 -1.39 23.17 6.16
CA THR A 393 -0.84 24.45 5.69
C THR A 393 0.64 24.33 5.32
N LYS A 394 1.34 23.37 5.92
CA LYS A 394 2.74 22.99 5.66
C LYS A 394 2.96 21.50 5.88
N PRO A 395 3.89 20.89 5.13
CA PRO A 395 4.52 21.39 3.90
C PRO A 395 3.48 21.73 2.83
N ALA A 396 3.86 22.56 1.85
CA ALA A 396 3.07 22.72 0.63
C ALA A 396 2.90 21.37 -0.07
N PRO A 397 1.83 21.13 -0.84
CA PRO A 397 1.63 19.87 -1.55
C PRO A 397 2.80 19.60 -2.52
N TYR A 398 3.27 18.36 -2.53
CA TYR A 398 4.35 17.93 -3.42
C TYR A 398 3.85 17.35 -4.76
N ALA A 399 2.54 17.18 -4.93
CA ALA A 399 1.90 16.83 -6.19
C ALA A 399 0.98 17.97 -6.65
N ARG A 400 0.72 18.06 -7.94
CA ARG A 400 -0.14 19.07 -8.56
C ARG A 400 -1.55 19.01 -7.99
N GLN A 401 -2.09 20.14 -7.55
CA GLN A 401 -3.41 20.25 -6.93
C GLN A 401 -4.45 20.91 -7.84
N SER A 402 -4.03 21.51 -8.92
CA SER A 402 -4.94 22.20 -9.83
C SER A 402 -4.47 22.12 -11.27
N ILE A 403 -5.41 22.30 -12.18
CA ILE A 403 -5.18 22.33 -13.63
C ILE A 403 -6.08 23.37 -14.27
N THR A 404 -5.57 23.99 -15.29
CA THR A 404 -6.28 24.91 -16.17
C THR A 404 -6.12 24.46 -17.63
N LYS A 405 -6.83 25.11 -18.57
CA LYS A 405 -6.66 24.86 -20.02
C LYS A 405 -5.21 25.10 -20.47
N ASP A 406 -4.46 25.96 -19.78
CA ASP A 406 -3.09 26.30 -20.13
C ASP A 406 -2.10 25.18 -19.77
N ASP A 407 -2.52 24.23 -18.93
CA ASP A 407 -1.76 23.03 -18.57
C ASP A 407 -1.95 21.87 -19.57
N LEU A 408 -2.87 21.99 -20.55
CA LEU A 408 -3.12 20.93 -21.52
C LEU A 408 -1.93 20.76 -22.48
N SER A 409 -1.60 19.50 -22.80
CA SER A 409 -0.53 19.16 -23.73
C SER A 409 -0.87 19.57 -25.15
N PHE A 410 0.11 20.11 -25.86
CA PHE A 410 0.01 20.46 -27.27
C PHE A 410 0.92 19.56 -28.12
N TYR A 411 0.40 18.50 -28.68
CA TYR A 411 1.12 17.62 -29.62
C TYR A 411 0.86 18.00 -31.07
N THR A 412 -0.41 18.27 -31.39
CA THR A 412 -0.91 18.80 -32.63
C THR A 412 -2.16 19.64 -32.34
N GLN A 413 -2.59 20.49 -33.26
CA GLN A 413 -3.82 21.27 -33.09
C GLN A 413 -5.02 20.36 -32.81
N SER A 414 -5.22 19.31 -33.60
CA SER A 414 -6.33 18.36 -33.41
C SER A 414 -6.29 17.63 -32.07
N SER A 415 -5.09 17.26 -31.57
CA SER A 415 -4.93 16.67 -30.27
C SER A 415 -5.30 17.66 -29.14
N TYR A 416 -4.83 18.90 -29.27
CA TYR A 416 -5.15 19.95 -28.29
C TYR A 416 -6.65 20.28 -28.27
N ASP A 417 -7.28 20.45 -29.41
CA ASP A 417 -8.71 20.72 -29.51
C ASP A 417 -9.55 19.60 -28.90
N SER A 418 -9.16 18.35 -29.14
CA SER A 418 -9.79 17.18 -28.50
C SER A 418 -9.65 17.18 -26.99
N LEU A 419 -8.43 17.43 -26.47
CA LEU A 419 -8.18 17.53 -25.04
C LEU A 419 -8.97 18.68 -24.41
N LEU A 420 -8.97 19.85 -25.05
CA LEU A 420 -9.70 21.03 -24.57
C LEU A 420 -11.21 20.79 -24.53
N ASN A 421 -11.78 20.20 -25.60
CA ASN A 421 -13.20 19.87 -25.64
C ASN A 421 -13.60 18.89 -24.54
N ARG A 422 -12.78 17.86 -24.30
CA ARG A 422 -13.01 16.90 -23.21
C ARG A 422 -12.85 17.55 -21.84
N PHE A 423 -11.82 18.37 -21.62
CA PHE A 423 -11.61 19.09 -20.35
C PHE A 423 -12.81 19.98 -20.02
N ASN A 424 -13.34 20.73 -20.99
CA ASN A 424 -14.51 21.58 -20.81
C ASN A 424 -15.82 20.79 -20.57
N ALA A 425 -15.91 19.55 -21.04
CA ALA A 425 -17.08 18.69 -20.84
C ALA A 425 -17.16 18.10 -19.43
N PHE A 426 -16.03 17.88 -18.77
CA PHE A 426 -15.98 17.31 -17.43
C PHE A 426 -16.27 18.35 -16.35
N ARG A 427 -16.77 17.88 -15.23
CA ARG A 427 -16.90 18.67 -14.00
C ARG A 427 -15.53 18.85 -13.36
N TYR A 428 -15.16 20.08 -13.02
CA TYR A 428 -13.93 20.36 -12.29
C TYR A 428 -14.06 21.67 -11.50
N GLU A 429 -13.99 21.58 -10.18
CA GLU A 429 -14.13 22.68 -9.22
C GLU A 429 -12.99 22.66 -8.17
N GLY A 430 -11.90 21.92 -8.46
CA GLY A 430 -10.73 21.74 -7.58
C GLY A 430 -10.52 20.29 -7.15
N PRO A 431 -9.56 20.02 -6.24
CA PRO A 431 -9.09 18.66 -5.90
C PRO A 431 -10.18 17.73 -5.37
N PHE A 432 -11.16 18.26 -4.65
CA PHE A 432 -12.25 17.49 -4.05
C PHE A 432 -13.59 17.65 -4.79
N THR A 433 -13.55 17.84 -6.11
CA THR A 433 -14.77 17.78 -6.92
C THR A 433 -15.30 16.35 -6.92
N PRO A 434 -16.52 16.07 -6.39
CA PRO A 434 -17.05 14.72 -6.35
C PRO A 434 -17.27 14.13 -7.73
N PRO A 435 -17.15 12.80 -7.89
CA PRO A 435 -17.47 12.10 -9.14
C PRO A 435 -18.90 12.37 -9.62
N SER A 436 -19.08 12.46 -10.94
CA SER A 436 -20.31 12.87 -11.60
C SER A 436 -20.69 11.95 -12.75
N ILE A 437 -21.97 11.91 -13.14
CA ILE A 437 -22.43 11.18 -14.33
C ILE A 437 -21.82 11.77 -15.62
N ARG A 438 -21.62 13.08 -15.68
CA ARG A 438 -20.96 13.71 -16.84
C ARG A 438 -19.45 13.52 -16.89
N GLY A 439 -18.89 12.89 -15.84
CA GLY A 439 -17.46 12.74 -15.61
C GLY A 439 -16.86 13.91 -14.85
N THR A 440 -15.95 13.60 -13.92
CA THR A 440 -15.19 14.56 -13.10
C THR A 440 -13.72 14.43 -13.43
N PHE A 441 -13.06 15.56 -13.63
CA PHE A 441 -11.62 15.64 -13.77
C PHE A 441 -10.99 15.62 -12.38
N MET A 442 -10.14 14.64 -12.11
CA MET A 442 -9.46 14.44 -10.82
C MET A 442 -7.97 14.70 -10.94
N ILE A 443 -7.44 15.59 -10.09
CA ILE A 443 -6.01 15.82 -9.90
C ILE A 443 -5.72 16.20 -8.44
N PRO A 444 -4.83 15.43 -7.74
CA PRO A 444 -4.30 14.13 -8.17
C PRO A 444 -5.40 13.13 -8.55
N GLY A 445 -5.09 12.16 -9.41
CA GLY A 445 -6.01 11.04 -9.69
C GLY A 445 -6.02 10.02 -8.55
N SER A 446 -6.85 8.99 -8.63
CA SER A 446 -6.96 7.92 -7.64
C SER A 446 -5.69 7.06 -7.49
N ARG A 447 -4.84 7.00 -8.51
CA ARG A 447 -3.48 6.42 -8.38
C ARG A 447 -2.57 7.24 -7.47
N GLY A 448 -2.94 8.47 -7.18
CA GLY A 448 -2.35 9.36 -6.22
C GLY A 448 -1.12 10.12 -6.70
N GLY A 449 -0.94 11.29 -6.08
CA GLY A 449 0.30 12.05 -6.13
C GLY A 449 1.47 11.33 -5.46
N SER A 450 1.20 10.37 -4.56
CA SER A 450 2.15 9.39 -4.02
C SER A 450 1.51 8.01 -3.97
N SER A 451 2.33 6.97 -3.85
CA SER A 451 1.89 5.58 -3.82
C SER A 451 2.60 4.81 -2.70
N TRP A 452 2.43 3.48 -2.64
CA TRP A 452 2.88 2.60 -1.56
C TRP A 452 4.38 2.69 -1.19
N GLY A 453 5.23 3.12 -2.10
CA GLY A 453 6.65 3.34 -1.81
C GLY A 453 6.90 4.44 -0.79
N GLY A 454 6.00 5.41 -0.69
CA GLY A 454 6.04 6.49 0.29
C GLY A 454 7.29 7.33 0.24
N GLY A 455 7.63 7.95 1.37
CA GLY A 455 8.85 8.69 1.58
C GLY A 455 9.94 7.86 2.25
N SER A 456 11.17 8.36 2.19
CA SER A 456 12.29 7.94 3.05
C SER A 456 12.91 9.15 3.72
N VAL A 457 13.35 9.02 4.96
CA VAL A 457 13.79 10.15 5.78
C VAL A 457 15.28 10.10 6.07
N ASP A 458 15.92 11.26 6.17
CA ASP A 458 17.23 11.42 6.82
C ASP A 458 16.98 11.82 8.28
N PRO A 459 17.10 10.89 9.25
CA PRO A 459 16.80 11.18 10.64
C PRO A 459 17.80 12.13 11.31
N GLU A 460 18.99 12.31 10.72
CA GLU A 460 20.01 13.23 11.23
C GLU A 460 19.69 14.69 10.87
N LYS A 461 18.96 14.90 9.75
CA LYS A 461 18.64 16.23 9.23
C LYS A 461 17.17 16.63 9.36
N GLY A 462 16.29 15.67 9.59
CA GLY A 462 14.85 15.92 9.61
C GLY A 462 14.26 16.16 8.21
N ILE A 463 14.84 15.53 7.18
CA ILE A 463 14.40 15.70 5.77
C ILE A 463 13.71 14.43 5.30
N ILE A 464 12.58 14.57 4.64
CA ILE A 464 11.90 13.50 3.90
C ILE A 464 12.14 13.67 2.39
N TYR A 465 12.40 12.55 1.72
CA TYR A 465 12.51 12.45 0.27
C TYR A 465 11.32 11.67 -0.25
N VAL A 466 10.56 12.25 -1.16
CA VAL A 466 9.32 11.65 -1.67
C VAL A 466 9.20 11.87 -3.18
N LYS A 467 8.68 10.84 -3.87
CA LYS A 467 8.35 10.93 -5.29
C LYS A 467 6.90 11.35 -5.47
N SER A 468 6.65 12.27 -6.42
CA SER A 468 5.31 12.60 -6.86
C SER A 468 4.97 12.05 -8.25
N ASN A 469 3.66 11.92 -8.49
CA ASN A 469 3.06 11.61 -9.79
C ASN A 469 2.03 12.70 -10.12
N ASP A 470 2.09 13.24 -11.34
CA ASP A 470 1.09 14.16 -11.90
C ASP A 470 0.37 13.47 -13.06
N SER A 471 -0.62 12.65 -12.73
CA SER A 471 -1.38 11.85 -13.68
C SER A 471 -2.87 12.05 -13.42
N PRO A 472 -3.52 13.03 -14.07
CA PRO A 472 -4.95 13.27 -13.91
C PRO A 472 -5.77 12.11 -14.43
N GLU A 473 -6.92 11.88 -13.81
CA GLU A 473 -7.86 10.82 -14.13
C GLU A 473 -9.26 11.39 -14.33
N ILE A 474 -10.12 10.61 -14.97
CA ILE A 474 -11.53 10.95 -15.17
C ILE A 474 -12.37 9.92 -14.41
N ALA A 475 -13.18 10.38 -13.46
CA ALA A 475 -14.17 9.56 -12.78
C ALA A 475 -15.56 9.82 -13.39
N THR A 476 -16.13 8.80 -14.05
CA THR A 476 -17.47 8.88 -14.66
C THR A 476 -18.39 7.84 -14.02
N LEU A 477 -19.38 8.32 -13.29
CA LEU A 477 -20.35 7.44 -12.64
C LEU A 477 -21.48 7.03 -13.58
N LYS A 478 -21.83 5.76 -13.53
CA LYS A 478 -23.02 5.21 -14.17
C LYS A 478 -23.89 4.50 -13.14
N LYS A 479 -25.20 4.77 -13.19
CA LYS A 479 -26.19 4.04 -12.38
C LYS A 479 -26.25 2.59 -12.82
N VAL A 480 -26.20 1.66 -11.87
CA VAL A 480 -26.39 0.23 -12.12
C VAL A 480 -27.88 -0.05 -12.24
N VAL A 481 -28.29 -0.64 -13.38
CA VAL A 481 -29.68 -1.06 -13.59
C VAL A 481 -29.70 -2.59 -13.54
N GLU A 482 -30.15 -3.14 -12.43
CA GLU A 482 -30.15 -4.59 -12.21
C GLU A 482 -31.02 -5.39 -13.19
N ASN A 483 -32.03 -4.78 -13.82
CA ASN A 483 -33.02 -5.45 -14.65
C ASN A 483 -32.71 -5.49 -16.16
N GLU A 484 -31.68 -4.79 -16.67
CA GLU A 484 -31.40 -4.81 -18.11
C GLU A 484 -30.73 -6.09 -18.63
N THR A 485 -30.20 -6.93 -17.71
CA THR A 485 -29.46 -8.13 -18.11
C THR A 485 -30.28 -9.42 -18.06
N SER A 486 -31.46 -9.42 -17.44
CA SER A 486 -32.25 -10.64 -17.19
C SER A 486 -32.85 -11.28 -18.46
N ASN A 487 -33.02 -10.52 -19.54
CA ASN A 487 -33.60 -11.00 -20.81
C ASN A 487 -32.53 -11.24 -21.91
N LEU A 488 -31.26 -11.12 -21.59
CA LEU A 488 -30.17 -11.31 -22.55
C LEU A 488 -29.69 -12.78 -22.56
N SER A 489 -29.13 -13.23 -23.70
CA SER A 489 -28.35 -14.48 -23.71
C SER A 489 -27.20 -14.40 -22.71
N ALA A 490 -26.71 -15.56 -22.19
CA ALA A 490 -25.56 -15.61 -21.29
C ALA A 490 -24.36 -14.81 -21.82
N PHE A 491 -24.10 -14.90 -23.12
CA PHE A 491 -23.04 -14.12 -23.79
C PHE A 491 -23.30 -12.59 -23.71
N ASN A 492 -24.51 -12.14 -24.05
CA ASN A 492 -24.84 -10.71 -24.03
C ASN A 492 -24.98 -10.15 -22.62
N GLN A 493 -25.44 -10.96 -21.68
CA GLN A 493 -25.39 -10.62 -20.25
C GLN A 493 -23.94 -10.47 -19.79
N GLY A 494 -23.07 -11.42 -20.14
CA GLY A 494 -21.66 -11.37 -19.85
C GLY A 494 -20.97 -10.16 -20.47
N LYS A 495 -21.32 -9.80 -21.72
CA LYS A 495 -20.85 -8.59 -22.38
C LYS A 495 -21.26 -7.32 -21.64
N ALA A 496 -22.50 -7.25 -21.18
CA ALA A 496 -23.00 -6.12 -20.38
C ALA A 496 -22.26 -6.00 -19.04
N LEU A 497 -22.11 -7.13 -18.32
CA LEU A 497 -21.35 -7.18 -17.07
C LEU A 497 -19.87 -6.85 -17.27
N TYR A 498 -19.26 -7.35 -18.33
CA TYR A 498 -17.89 -7.00 -18.70
C TYR A 498 -17.73 -5.51 -18.90
N ASN A 499 -18.62 -4.88 -19.66
CA ASN A 499 -18.62 -3.44 -19.93
C ASN A 499 -18.88 -2.61 -18.66
N THR A 500 -19.54 -3.19 -17.66
CA THR A 500 -19.82 -2.50 -16.40
C THR A 500 -18.66 -2.63 -15.41
N TYR A 501 -18.08 -3.83 -15.26
CA TYR A 501 -17.20 -4.15 -14.16
C TYR A 501 -15.73 -4.42 -14.56
N CYS A 502 -15.48 -4.80 -15.82
CA CYS A 502 -14.17 -5.30 -16.24
C CYS A 502 -13.42 -4.35 -17.20
N VAL A 503 -14.17 -3.53 -17.93
CA VAL A 503 -13.63 -2.67 -19.01
C VAL A 503 -12.63 -1.63 -18.51
N SER A 504 -12.77 -1.18 -17.28
CA SER A 504 -11.86 -0.19 -16.67
C SER A 504 -10.40 -0.67 -16.58
N CYS A 505 -10.21 -1.98 -16.40
CA CYS A 505 -8.88 -2.58 -16.32
C CYS A 505 -8.51 -3.33 -17.60
N HIS A 506 -9.46 -4.08 -18.20
CA HIS A 506 -9.18 -4.95 -19.33
C HIS A 506 -9.46 -4.33 -20.69
N MET A 507 -9.89 -3.07 -20.74
CA MET A 507 -10.24 -2.27 -21.91
C MET A 507 -11.44 -2.82 -22.72
N PRO A 508 -12.15 -1.98 -23.51
CA PRO A 508 -13.32 -2.42 -24.28
C PRO A 508 -13.01 -3.49 -25.31
N ASP A 509 -11.78 -3.48 -25.83
CA ASP A 509 -11.26 -4.42 -26.83
C ASP A 509 -10.63 -5.68 -26.21
N LYS A 510 -10.71 -5.84 -24.90
CA LYS A 510 -10.11 -6.96 -24.12
C LYS A 510 -8.59 -7.07 -24.24
N ASN A 511 -7.88 -6.04 -24.72
CA ASN A 511 -6.42 -6.07 -24.90
C ASN A 511 -5.64 -5.88 -23.58
N GLY A 512 -6.33 -5.44 -22.51
CA GLY A 512 -5.65 -4.99 -21.29
C GLY A 512 -4.94 -3.67 -21.50
N ASP A 513 -4.10 -3.28 -20.57
CA ASP A 513 -3.34 -2.05 -20.65
C ASP A 513 -1.83 -2.26 -20.43
N GLU A 514 -1.04 -1.24 -20.73
CA GLU A 514 0.41 -1.25 -20.51
C GLU A 514 0.80 -1.18 -19.03
N GLN A 515 -0.16 -1.06 -18.13
CA GLN A 515 0.02 -0.90 -16.69
C GLN A 515 -0.06 -2.23 -15.94
N GLY A 516 -0.09 -3.33 -16.70
CA GLY A 516 -0.04 -4.69 -16.18
C GLY A 516 -1.40 -5.35 -16.01
N ASN A 517 -2.49 -4.72 -16.48
CA ASN A 517 -3.77 -5.39 -16.61
C ASN A 517 -3.73 -6.31 -17.85
N PRO A 518 -3.91 -7.63 -17.68
CA PRO A 518 -3.66 -8.57 -18.77
C PRO A 518 -4.71 -8.48 -19.88
N SER A 519 -4.28 -8.77 -21.12
CA SER A 519 -5.20 -9.03 -22.21
C SER A 519 -6.07 -10.25 -21.89
N LEU A 520 -7.36 -10.16 -22.19
CA LEU A 520 -8.30 -11.28 -22.10
C LEU A 520 -8.63 -11.88 -23.47
N LEU A 521 -7.93 -11.45 -24.54
CA LEU A 521 -8.02 -12.10 -25.85
C LEU A 521 -7.40 -13.49 -25.77
N ALA A 522 -8.06 -14.48 -26.37
CA ALA A 522 -7.66 -15.88 -26.35
C ALA A 522 -7.33 -16.37 -24.93
N ILE A 523 -8.15 -15.99 -23.95
CA ILE A 523 -7.96 -16.33 -22.53
C ILE A 523 -7.96 -17.85 -22.32
N GLU A 524 -8.71 -18.60 -23.12
CA GLU A 524 -8.82 -20.05 -23.12
C GLU A 524 -7.49 -20.77 -23.37
N ALA A 525 -6.53 -20.11 -24.00
CA ALA A 525 -5.17 -20.67 -24.17
C ALA A 525 -4.30 -20.53 -22.91
N ARG A 526 -4.75 -19.79 -21.89
CA ARG A 526 -3.94 -19.45 -20.73
C ARG A 526 -4.59 -19.77 -19.39
N LEU A 527 -5.91 -19.85 -19.36
CA LEU A 527 -6.70 -20.15 -18.15
C LEU A 527 -7.81 -21.13 -18.49
N SER A 528 -8.06 -22.08 -17.60
CA SER A 528 -9.27 -22.90 -17.69
C SER A 528 -10.51 -22.05 -17.37
N ARG A 529 -11.68 -22.51 -17.82
CA ARG A 529 -12.97 -21.85 -17.52
C ARG A 529 -13.21 -21.76 -16.00
N GLU A 530 -12.84 -22.80 -15.26
CA GLU A 530 -12.96 -22.87 -13.82
C GLU A 530 -12.01 -21.91 -13.11
N ASP A 531 -10.76 -21.83 -13.55
CA ASP A 531 -9.80 -20.87 -12.98
C ASP A 531 -10.19 -19.42 -13.23
N ALA A 532 -10.70 -19.13 -14.43
CA ALA A 532 -11.23 -17.81 -14.75
C ALA A 532 -12.45 -17.45 -13.89
N LEU A 533 -13.36 -18.42 -13.67
CA LEU A 533 -14.51 -18.25 -12.78
C LEU A 533 -14.07 -17.98 -11.34
N ASN A 534 -13.11 -18.76 -10.83
CA ASN A 534 -12.54 -18.58 -9.50
C ASN A 534 -11.84 -17.22 -9.39
N LYS A 535 -11.15 -16.78 -10.44
CA LYS A 535 -10.52 -15.47 -10.48
C LYS A 535 -11.53 -14.32 -10.41
N ILE A 536 -12.65 -14.43 -11.10
CA ILE A 536 -13.74 -13.45 -11.03
C ILE A 536 -14.35 -13.43 -9.62
N LYS A 537 -14.60 -14.59 -9.03
CA LYS A 537 -15.19 -14.70 -7.69
C LYS A 537 -14.28 -14.20 -6.58
N ARG A 538 -13.02 -14.62 -6.58
CA ARG A 538 -12.08 -14.39 -5.47
C ARG A 538 -11.16 -13.20 -5.69
N GLY A 539 -10.99 -12.76 -6.93
CA GLY A 539 -9.97 -11.77 -7.28
C GLY A 539 -8.56 -12.37 -7.29
N GLY A 540 -7.58 -11.52 -7.07
CA GLY A 540 -6.16 -11.89 -6.93
C GLY A 540 -5.22 -11.01 -7.76
N GLY A 541 -4.10 -10.66 -7.20
CA GLY A 541 -3.22 -9.64 -7.74
C GLY A 541 -3.88 -8.27 -7.66
N LYS A 542 -3.93 -7.57 -8.78
CA LYS A 542 -4.62 -6.27 -8.90
C LYS A 542 -6.13 -6.41 -9.16
N MET A 543 -6.62 -7.61 -9.41
CA MET A 543 -8.03 -7.85 -9.72
C MET A 543 -8.84 -8.03 -8.44
N PRO A 544 -9.83 -7.17 -8.15
CA PRO A 544 -10.69 -7.33 -6.99
C PRO A 544 -11.62 -8.54 -7.13
N SER A 545 -12.21 -8.98 -6.02
CA SER A 545 -13.31 -9.94 -6.03
C SER A 545 -14.58 -9.27 -6.54
N PHE A 546 -15.26 -9.90 -7.47
CA PHE A 546 -16.54 -9.42 -8.00
C PHE A 546 -17.76 -10.18 -7.43
N ALA A 547 -17.56 -11.18 -6.55
CA ALA A 547 -18.62 -12.02 -6.03
C ALA A 547 -19.80 -11.24 -5.42
N SER A 548 -19.51 -10.13 -4.73
CA SER A 548 -20.54 -9.32 -4.05
C SER A 548 -21.39 -8.46 -5.01
N VAL A 549 -20.85 -8.10 -6.19
CA VAL A 549 -21.53 -7.16 -7.12
C VAL A 549 -22.19 -7.86 -8.31
N ILE A 550 -21.72 -9.08 -8.65
CA ILE A 550 -22.26 -9.86 -9.77
C ILE A 550 -22.87 -11.18 -9.34
N ALA A 551 -23.09 -11.37 -8.06
CA ALA A 551 -23.51 -12.61 -7.41
C ALA A 551 -24.39 -13.52 -8.28
N GLY A 552 -23.90 -14.74 -8.57
CA GLY A 552 -24.58 -15.73 -9.42
C GLY A 552 -24.56 -15.47 -10.94
N LYS A 553 -23.93 -14.37 -11.41
CA LYS A 553 -23.84 -14.01 -12.84
C LYS A 553 -22.44 -14.17 -13.42
N GLU A 554 -21.51 -14.75 -12.68
CA GLU A 554 -20.11 -14.90 -13.08
C GLU A 554 -19.96 -15.76 -14.33
N GLU A 555 -20.79 -16.81 -14.44
CA GLU A 555 -20.82 -17.67 -15.63
C GLU A 555 -21.21 -16.92 -16.92
N ALA A 556 -21.97 -15.85 -16.82
CA ALA A 556 -22.28 -15.02 -17.97
C ALA A 556 -21.03 -14.30 -18.47
N ILE A 557 -20.18 -13.79 -17.57
CA ILE A 557 -18.88 -13.18 -17.95
C ILE A 557 -17.98 -14.24 -18.59
N ILE A 558 -17.95 -15.44 -18.03
CA ILE A 558 -17.21 -16.57 -18.60
C ILE A 558 -17.69 -16.90 -20.01
N SER A 559 -19.01 -16.92 -20.23
CA SER A 559 -19.57 -17.11 -21.59
C SER A 559 -19.10 -16.04 -22.56
N PHE A 560 -19.07 -14.76 -22.16
CA PHE A 560 -18.56 -13.68 -23.01
C PHE A 560 -17.06 -13.76 -23.29
N LEU A 561 -16.28 -14.29 -22.36
CA LEU A 561 -14.83 -14.39 -22.51
C LEU A 561 -14.36 -15.63 -23.32
N PHE A 562 -15.09 -16.76 -23.18
CA PHE A 562 -14.69 -18.05 -23.74
C PHE A 562 -15.53 -18.49 -24.94
N GLU A 563 -16.70 -17.88 -25.19
CA GLU A 563 -17.61 -18.27 -26.26
C GLU A 563 -17.70 -17.19 -27.33
N LYS A 564 -18.05 -17.63 -28.54
CA LYS A 564 -18.43 -16.70 -29.64
C LYS A 564 -19.89 -16.34 -29.48
N GLU A 565 -20.26 -15.12 -29.91
CA GLU A 565 -21.63 -14.65 -29.90
C GLU A 565 -22.58 -15.67 -30.57
N SER A 566 -23.49 -16.24 -29.78
CA SER A 566 -24.50 -17.18 -30.26
C SER A 566 -25.86 -16.44 -30.33
N SER A 567 -26.58 -16.65 -31.41
CA SER A 567 -27.92 -16.08 -31.60
C SER A 567 -29.04 -16.79 -30.84
N ALA A 568 -28.72 -17.80 -30.03
CA ALA A 568 -29.69 -18.59 -29.29
C ALA A 568 -30.14 -17.87 -28.00
N ARG A 569 -31.45 -17.66 -27.83
CA ARG A 569 -32.03 -17.23 -26.56
C ARG A 569 -31.91 -18.37 -25.53
N PRO A 570 -31.70 -18.06 -24.23
CA PRO A 570 -31.72 -19.09 -23.18
C PRO A 570 -33.04 -19.84 -23.20
N SER A 571 -32.99 -21.14 -22.95
CA SER A 571 -34.23 -21.95 -22.84
C SER A 571 -35.03 -21.48 -21.63
N ARG A 572 -36.37 -21.69 -21.69
CA ARG A 572 -37.29 -21.36 -20.56
C ARG A 572 -36.89 -22.06 -19.27
N GLU A 573 -36.27 -23.21 -19.37
CA GLU A 573 -35.74 -24.01 -18.26
C GLU A 573 -34.47 -23.36 -17.63
N GLN A 574 -33.56 -22.85 -18.44
CA GLN A 574 -32.39 -22.14 -17.97
C GLN A 574 -32.73 -20.82 -17.26
N SER A 575 -33.76 -20.10 -17.77
CA SER A 575 -34.27 -18.89 -17.13
C SER A 575 -34.91 -19.19 -15.77
N PHE A 576 -35.68 -20.32 -15.66
CA PHE A 576 -36.35 -20.74 -14.45
C PHE A 576 -35.38 -21.25 -13.37
N LEU A 577 -34.38 -22.05 -13.74
CA LEU A 577 -33.32 -22.51 -12.83
C LEU A 577 -32.46 -21.34 -12.30
N LYS A 578 -32.24 -20.36 -13.12
CA LYS A 578 -31.50 -19.14 -12.74
C LYS A 578 -32.28 -18.31 -11.70
N GLU A 579 -33.60 -18.13 -11.89
CA GLU A 579 -34.45 -17.40 -10.96
C GLU A 579 -34.51 -18.11 -9.57
N ILE A 580 -34.54 -19.43 -9.55
CA ILE A 580 -34.49 -20.23 -8.32
C ILE A 580 -33.13 -20.04 -7.61
N GLN A 581 -32.01 -20.09 -8.34
CA GLN A 581 -30.68 -19.88 -7.78
C GLN A 581 -30.47 -18.45 -7.23
N GLU A 582 -31.00 -17.43 -7.91
CA GLU A 582 -30.97 -16.05 -7.46
C GLU A 582 -31.77 -15.85 -6.16
N ASN A 583 -32.95 -16.44 -6.06
CA ASN A 583 -33.77 -16.40 -4.85
C ASN A 583 -33.16 -17.18 -3.66
N GLU A 584 -32.56 -18.35 -3.90
CA GLU A 584 -31.88 -19.13 -2.86
C GLU A 584 -30.58 -18.44 -2.38
N SER A 585 -29.84 -17.78 -3.27
CA SER A 585 -28.63 -17.05 -2.92
C SER A 585 -28.95 -15.80 -2.10
N ALA A 586 -30.00 -15.06 -2.44
CA ALA A 586 -30.46 -13.90 -1.69
C ALA A 586 -30.94 -14.27 -0.28
N ASN A 587 -31.62 -15.43 -0.12
CA ASN A 587 -32.09 -15.91 1.17
C ASN A 587 -31.01 -16.47 2.09
N LYS A 588 -29.91 -17.02 1.53
CA LYS A 588 -28.76 -17.52 2.32
C LYS A 588 -27.79 -16.45 2.79
N ALA A 589 -27.74 -15.30 2.12
CA ALA A 589 -26.78 -14.25 2.44
C ALA A 589 -27.12 -13.48 3.73
N GLY A 590 -28.41 -13.49 4.20
CA GLY A 590 -28.80 -12.80 5.46
C GLY A 590 -28.46 -11.31 5.55
N ILE A 591 -27.88 -10.76 4.50
CA ILE A 591 -27.41 -9.38 4.42
C ILE A 591 -28.49 -8.61 3.68
N ASN A 592 -29.35 -7.92 4.45
CA ASN A 592 -30.19 -6.86 3.89
C ASN A 592 -29.30 -5.68 3.51
N THR A 593 -28.59 -5.76 2.38
CA THR A 593 -28.05 -4.55 1.75
C THR A 593 -29.24 -3.65 1.42
N PRO A 594 -29.18 -2.36 1.78
CA PRO A 594 -30.22 -1.44 1.39
C PRO A 594 -30.45 -1.52 -0.13
N LYS A 595 -31.72 -1.66 -0.56
CA LYS A 595 -32.08 -1.59 -1.98
C LYS A 595 -31.97 -0.14 -2.46
N GLU A 596 -30.75 0.36 -2.51
CA GLU A 596 -30.47 1.70 -2.96
C GLU A 596 -29.88 1.69 -4.36
N ASP A 597 -30.06 2.80 -5.07
CA ASP A 597 -29.41 3.00 -6.35
C ASP A 597 -27.90 2.91 -6.18
N LYS A 598 -27.26 2.00 -6.90
CA LYS A 598 -25.80 1.86 -6.95
C LYS A 598 -25.25 2.60 -8.15
N TYR A 599 -24.11 3.24 -7.97
CA TYR A 599 -23.34 3.86 -9.05
C TYR A 599 -21.96 3.25 -9.09
N LEU A 600 -21.39 3.10 -10.29
CA LEU A 600 -20.04 2.59 -10.51
C LEU A 600 -19.23 3.55 -11.37
N ASN A 601 -17.98 3.77 -11.01
CA ASN A 601 -17.03 4.51 -11.82
C ASN A 601 -16.54 3.62 -12.98
N LEU A 602 -17.05 3.87 -14.18
CA LEU A 602 -16.71 3.10 -15.38
C LEU A 602 -15.32 3.43 -15.92
N THR A 603 -14.71 4.51 -15.45
CA THR A 603 -13.42 5.02 -15.90
C THR A 603 -12.39 4.96 -14.78
N ALA A 604 -12.61 4.11 -13.74
CA ALA A 604 -11.67 3.94 -12.63
C ALA A 604 -10.24 3.73 -13.17
N TYR A 605 -9.29 4.47 -12.61
CA TYR A 605 -7.88 4.51 -13.04
C TYR A 605 -7.65 4.97 -14.50
N GLY A 606 -8.68 5.52 -15.16
CA GLY A 606 -8.60 6.02 -16.53
C GLY A 606 -7.86 7.35 -16.62
N GLN A 607 -6.64 7.32 -17.14
CA GLN A 607 -5.82 8.52 -17.30
C GLN A 607 -6.41 9.48 -18.35
N PHE A 608 -6.27 10.79 -18.09
CA PHE A 608 -6.60 11.80 -19.08
C PHE A 608 -5.48 11.88 -20.13
N THR A 609 -5.72 11.29 -21.30
CA THR A 609 -4.77 11.17 -22.40
C THR A 609 -5.41 11.64 -23.72
N ASP A 610 -4.58 11.92 -24.72
CA ASP A 610 -5.06 12.13 -26.09
C ASP A 610 -5.44 10.80 -26.79
N ALA A 611 -5.87 10.87 -28.06
CA ALA A 611 -6.27 9.70 -28.85
C ALA A 611 -5.12 8.69 -29.06
N ASN A 612 -3.88 9.13 -28.95
CA ASN A 612 -2.68 8.29 -29.05
C ASN A 612 -2.18 7.82 -27.68
N ARG A 613 -3.00 7.93 -26.62
CA ARG A 613 -2.67 7.58 -25.22
C ARG A 613 -1.50 8.38 -24.62
N ARG A 614 -1.14 9.53 -25.21
CA ARG A 614 -0.12 10.42 -24.64
C ARG A 614 -0.73 11.27 -23.52
N PRO A 615 0.03 11.63 -22.46
CA PRO A 615 -0.49 12.41 -21.34
C PRO A 615 -1.17 13.70 -21.79
N GLY A 616 -2.40 13.94 -21.33
CA GLY A 616 -3.21 15.10 -21.72
C GLY A 616 -2.79 16.42 -21.09
N ILE A 617 -1.85 16.39 -20.14
CA ILE A 617 -1.31 17.58 -19.48
C ILE A 617 0.18 17.74 -19.75
N LYS A 618 0.65 18.98 -19.70
CA LYS A 618 2.08 19.31 -19.82
C LYS A 618 2.90 18.70 -18.68
N PRO A 619 4.15 18.29 -18.95
CA PRO A 619 5.06 17.82 -17.89
C PRO A 619 5.36 18.93 -16.86
N PRO A 620 5.96 18.60 -15.69
CA PRO A 620 6.48 17.27 -15.34
C PRO A 620 5.39 16.31 -14.89
N TRP A 621 5.53 15.01 -15.26
CA TRP A 621 4.59 13.94 -14.87
C TRP A 621 5.06 13.11 -13.69
N GLY A 622 6.27 13.37 -13.21
CA GLY A 622 6.85 12.78 -12.03
C GLY A 622 8.04 13.60 -11.56
N GLN A 623 8.10 13.81 -10.25
CA GLN A 623 9.15 14.61 -9.62
C GLN A 623 9.67 13.90 -8.37
N LEU A 624 10.85 14.31 -7.92
CA LEU A 624 11.44 13.90 -6.65
C LEU A 624 11.70 15.15 -5.83
N HIS A 625 11.31 15.11 -4.57
CA HIS A 625 11.36 16.25 -3.67
C HIS A 625 12.17 15.91 -2.42
N ALA A 626 12.88 16.91 -1.88
CA ALA A 626 13.40 16.93 -0.53
C ALA A 626 12.65 17.99 0.27
N ILE A 627 12.05 17.59 1.38
CA ILE A 627 11.21 18.47 2.20
C ILE A 627 11.72 18.39 3.64
N ASN A 628 12.00 19.56 4.22
CA ASN A 628 12.49 19.70 5.58
C ASN A 628 11.31 19.65 6.56
N LEU A 629 11.17 18.57 7.31
CA LEU A 629 10.08 18.38 8.28
C LEU A 629 10.24 19.25 9.54
N ASN A 630 11.41 19.84 9.77
CA ASN A 630 11.60 20.78 10.88
C ASN A 630 10.88 22.11 10.60
N THR A 631 10.83 22.54 9.33
CA THR A 631 10.30 23.85 8.89
C THR A 631 9.05 23.74 8.03
N GLY A 632 8.81 22.60 7.40
CA GLY A 632 7.76 22.39 6.41
C GLY A 632 8.08 23.01 5.04
N GLU A 633 9.35 23.30 4.74
CA GLU A 633 9.77 23.91 3.48
C GLU A 633 10.46 22.89 2.54
N PHE A 634 10.37 23.14 1.24
CA PHE A 634 11.12 22.38 0.24
C PHE A 634 12.58 22.78 0.25
N GLU A 635 13.48 21.80 0.32
CA GLU A 635 14.91 22.01 0.07
C GLU A 635 15.19 22.06 -1.44
N TRP A 636 14.57 21.14 -2.19
CA TRP A 636 14.62 21.10 -3.64
C TRP A 636 13.53 20.20 -4.23
N SER A 637 13.24 20.43 -5.53
CA SER A 637 12.37 19.60 -6.38
C SER A 637 13.05 19.42 -7.74
N ILE A 638 13.05 18.20 -8.25
CA ILE A 638 13.61 17.86 -9.57
C ILE A 638 12.65 16.98 -10.36
N THR A 639 12.68 17.09 -11.68
CA THR A 639 12.02 16.16 -12.58
C THR A 639 12.67 14.78 -12.48
N LEU A 640 11.87 13.71 -12.35
CA LEU A 640 12.36 12.34 -12.21
C LEU A 640 11.90 11.45 -13.36
N GLY A 641 12.89 10.98 -14.12
CA GLY A 641 12.66 10.04 -15.23
C GLY A 641 12.15 10.69 -16.50
N ASN A 642 11.89 9.86 -17.48
CA ASN A 642 11.39 10.28 -18.78
C ASN A 642 10.32 9.33 -19.30
N GLN A 643 9.37 9.86 -20.04
CA GLN A 643 8.40 9.08 -20.81
C GLN A 643 8.65 9.33 -22.29
N PRO A 644 8.71 8.26 -23.13
CA PRO A 644 8.95 8.40 -24.58
C PRO A 644 7.96 9.35 -25.27
N GLU A 645 6.72 9.36 -24.83
CA GLU A 645 5.65 10.22 -25.35
C GLU A 645 5.94 11.71 -25.15
N GLY A 646 6.74 12.06 -24.15
CA GLY A 646 7.10 13.44 -23.83
C GLY A 646 8.17 14.03 -24.73
N GLN A 647 8.94 13.21 -25.44
CA GLN A 647 9.97 13.70 -26.38
C GLN A 647 9.33 14.58 -27.47
N ALA A 648 8.09 14.29 -27.86
CA ALA A 648 7.33 15.10 -28.81
C ALA A 648 6.97 16.51 -28.30
N LEU A 649 7.12 16.79 -27.00
CA LEU A 649 6.91 18.11 -26.38
C LEU A 649 8.20 18.92 -26.22
N GLY A 650 9.32 18.40 -26.72
CA GLY A 650 10.58 19.15 -26.84
C GLY A 650 11.39 19.35 -25.55
N GLY A 651 11.05 18.65 -24.47
CA GLY A 651 11.77 18.72 -23.20
C GLY A 651 12.80 17.59 -23.01
N PRO A 652 13.96 17.87 -22.39
CA PRO A 652 14.98 16.83 -22.13
C PRO A 652 14.57 15.82 -21.05
N GLU A 653 13.73 16.22 -20.09
CA GLU A 653 13.18 15.36 -19.03
C GLU A 653 11.73 15.73 -18.75
N THR A 654 10.82 14.76 -18.90
CA THR A 654 9.38 14.98 -18.76
C THR A 654 8.82 14.50 -17.42
N GLY A 655 9.64 13.78 -16.66
CA GLY A 655 9.14 13.04 -15.51
C GLY A 655 8.41 11.77 -15.92
N ALA A 656 8.34 10.81 -15.02
CA ALA A 656 7.63 9.57 -15.21
C ALA A 656 6.91 9.12 -13.95
N SER A 657 5.67 8.62 -14.11
CA SER A 657 4.92 8.02 -13.01
C SER A 657 5.59 6.75 -12.50
N GLY A 658 5.40 6.41 -11.23
CA GLY A 658 5.87 5.19 -10.61
C GLY A 658 5.46 5.11 -9.14
N SER A 659 5.49 3.92 -8.55
CA SER A 659 4.91 3.67 -7.23
C SER A 659 5.92 3.51 -6.11
N ALA A 660 7.17 3.13 -6.42
CA ALA A 660 8.21 2.89 -5.42
C ALA A 660 8.83 4.20 -4.90
N GLY A 661 9.28 4.15 -3.65
CA GLY A 661 9.98 5.24 -2.97
C GLY A 661 11.51 5.14 -3.07
N PRO A 662 12.23 6.14 -2.56
CA PRO A 662 13.68 6.16 -2.55
C PRO A 662 14.29 5.34 -1.41
N LEU A 663 15.61 5.12 -1.51
CA LEU A 663 16.51 4.71 -0.44
C LEU A 663 17.44 5.87 -0.11
N VAL A 664 17.65 6.13 1.17
CA VAL A 664 18.53 7.20 1.68
C VAL A 664 19.72 6.60 2.43
N THR A 665 20.95 7.14 2.25
CA THR A 665 22.13 6.62 2.94
C THR A 665 22.95 7.74 3.59
N ARG A 666 23.63 7.41 4.71
CA ARG A 666 24.60 8.35 5.34
C ARG A 666 25.71 8.79 4.39
N GLY A 667 25.96 8.05 3.31
CA GLY A 667 26.88 8.44 2.25
C GLY A 667 26.49 9.70 1.47
N GLY A 668 25.37 10.33 1.79
CA GLY A 668 24.83 11.51 1.13
C GLY A 668 24.12 11.21 -0.17
N LEU A 669 23.68 9.97 -0.37
CA LEU A 669 23.08 9.48 -1.60
C LEU A 669 21.62 9.09 -1.40
N LEU A 670 20.85 9.33 -2.44
CA LEU A 670 19.50 8.88 -2.61
C LEU A 670 19.42 7.99 -3.86
N PHE A 671 18.91 6.75 -3.72
CA PHE A 671 18.74 5.82 -4.83
C PHE A 671 17.26 5.61 -5.13
N ILE A 672 16.89 5.62 -6.41
CA ILE A 672 15.52 5.37 -6.85
C ILE A 672 15.49 4.79 -8.27
N GLY A 673 14.61 3.79 -8.49
CA GLY A 673 14.14 3.38 -9.81
C GLY A 673 12.80 4.06 -10.09
N SER A 674 11.73 3.27 -10.14
CA SER A 674 10.34 3.75 -10.16
C SER A 674 10.01 4.72 -11.31
N THR A 675 10.59 4.47 -12.49
CA THR A 675 10.33 5.23 -13.70
C THR A 675 10.18 4.29 -14.90
N ARG A 676 9.31 4.65 -15.86
CA ARG A 676 9.02 3.81 -17.04
C ARG A 676 10.21 3.70 -18.01
N ASP A 677 11.19 4.57 -17.90
CA ASP A 677 12.42 4.55 -18.71
C ASP A 677 13.44 3.47 -18.31
N ARG A 678 13.09 2.60 -17.36
CA ARG A 678 13.91 1.50 -16.86
C ARG A 678 15.29 1.93 -16.36
N LYS A 679 15.36 3.13 -15.76
CA LYS A 679 16.63 3.64 -15.20
C LYS A 679 16.65 3.48 -13.68
N PHE A 680 17.81 3.12 -13.16
CA PHE A 680 18.13 3.20 -11.74
C PHE A 680 19.13 4.31 -11.51
N ARG A 681 18.85 5.21 -10.58
CA ARG A 681 19.57 6.46 -10.41
C ARG A 681 20.03 6.68 -8.99
N ALA A 682 21.17 7.38 -8.85
CA ALA A 682 21.63 7.94 -7.59
C ALA A 682 21.71 9.47 -7.68
N PHE A 683 21.19 10.12 -6.64
CA PHE A 683 21.20 11.58 -6.52
C PHE A 683 21.94 12.00 -5.26
N ASP A 684 22.52 13.21 -5.30
CA ASP A 684 23.03 13.90 -4.13
C ASP A 684 21.88 14.39 -3.27
N GLN A 685 21.84 13.99 -2.00
CA GLN A 685 20.75 14.32 -1.07
C GLN A 685 20.56 15.82 -0.86
N LYS A 686 21.68 16.58 -0.87
CA LYS A 686 21.66 18.01 -0.56
C LYS A 686 21.14 18.86 -1.72
N THR A 687 21.41 18.42 -2.96
CA THR A 687 21.20 19.27 -4.16
C THR A 687 20.21 18.69 -5.16
N GLY A 688 19.83 17.44 -5.03
CA GLY A 688 19.05 16.72 -6.03
C GLY A 688 19.81 16.42 -7.34
N LYS A 689 21.14 16.72 -7.40
CA LYS A 689 21.93 16.47 -8.60
C LYS A 689 22.09 14.98 -8.85
N LYS A 690 21.78 14.53 -10.07
CA LYS A 690 22.04 13.15 -10.51
C LYS A 690 23.54 12.88 -10.57
N LEU A 691 24.03 11.88 -9.84
CA LEU A 691 25.44 11.50 -9.75
C LEU A 691 25.77 10.21 -10.48
N TRP A 692 24.79 9.30 -10.64
CA TRP A 692 24.97 8.01 -11.30
C TRP A 692 23.66 7.52 -11.87
N GLU A 693 23.72 6.75 -12.95
CA GLU A 693 22.57 6.13 -13.60
C GLU A 693 22.98 4.86 -14.32
N THR A 694 22.11 3.85 -14.29
CA THR A 694 22.24 2.64 -15.12
C THR A 694 20.90 2.23 -15.70
N THR A 695 20.91 1.46 -16.79
CA THR A 695 19.71 0.88 -17.41
C THR A 695 19.45 -0.51 -16.83
N LEU A 696 18.21 -0.78 -16.44
CA LEU A 696 17.77 -2.07 -15.95
C LEU A 696 17.12 -2.90 -17.08
N PRO A 697 17.07 -4.24 -16.94
CA PRO A 697 16.41 -5.10 -17.93
C PRO A 697 14.90 -4.86 -18.01
N GLY A 698 14.25 -4.52 -16.90
CA GLY A 698 12.83 -4.23 -16.79
C GLY A 698 12.54 -2.99 -15.95
N ILE A 699 11.26 -2.73 -15.67
CA ILE A 699 10.84 -1.61 -14.80
C ILE A 699 11.05 -2.02 -13.33
N ALA A 700 11.70 -1.14 -12.56
CA ALA A 700 11.86 -1.31 -11.13
C ALA A 700 10.73 -0.62 -10.36
N ASN A 701 9.72 -1.37 -9.98
CA ASN A 701 8.62 -0.90 -9.14
C ASN A 701 8.83 -1.20 -7.64
N ALA A 702 10.02 -1.66 -7.25
CA ALA A 702 10.38 -1.96 -5.87
C ALA A 702 11.21 -0.83 -5.24
N ASN A 703 11.08 -0.64 -3.92
CA ASN A 703 12.00 0.20 -3.17
C ASN A 703 13.39 -0.45 -3.18
N PRO A 704 14.48 0.30 -3.37
CA PRO A 704 15.82 -0.24 -3.26
C PRO A 704 16.17 -0.61 -1.81
N SER A 705 17.13 -1.52 -1.64
CA SER A 705 17.71 -1.92 -0.37
C SER A 705 19.22 -1.68 -0.36
N THR A 706 19.83 -1.46 0.80
CA THR A 706 21.28 -1.43 0.94
C THR A 706 21.73 -2.26 2.13
N TYR A 707 22.84 -2.95 1.98
CA TYR A 707 23.31 -3.87 3.00
C TYR A 707 24.83 -4.02 2.96
N TRP A 708 25.37 -4.61 4.02
CA TRP A 708 26.76 -4.97 4.15
C TRP A 708 26.95 -6.48 4.06
N SER A 709 27.87 -6.94 3.23
CA SER A 709 28.26 -8.33 3.14
C SER A 709 29.72 -8.47 2.77
N LYS A 710 30.48 -9.36 3.45
CA LYS A 710 31.89 -9.66 3.20
C LYS A 710 32.77 -8.41 2.98
N GLY A 711 32.64 -7.39 3.84
CA GLY A 711 33.47 -6.21 3.79
C GLY A 711 33.08 -5.17 2.73
N LYS A 712 31.94 -5.35 2.03
CA LYS A 712 31.46 -4.42 1.01
C LYS A 712 30.03 -3.97 1.30
N GLN A 713 29.73 -2.73 0.90
CA GLN A 713 28.35 -2.21 0.81
C GLN A 713 27.79 -2.54 -0.56
N TYR A 714 26.55 -2.98 -0.58
CA TYR A 714 25.75 -3.27 -1.79
C TYR A 714 24.49 -2.42 -1.82
N ILE A 715 24.03 -2.14 -3.04
CA ILE A 715 22.70 -1.55 -3.31
C ILE A 715 21.92 -2.58 -4.15
N ALA A 716 20.78 -3.05 -3.67
CA ALA A 716 19.96 -4.02 -4.39
C ALA A 716 18.61 -3.43 -4.81
N ILE A 717 18.06 -3.97 -5.91
CA ILE A 717 16.74 -3.61 -6.41
C ILE A 717 16.09 -4.81 -7.11
N SER A 718 14.81 -5.03 -6.80
CA SER A 718 13.98 -5.99 -7.54
C SER A 718 13.42 -5.33 -8.80
N VAL A 719 13.44 -6.05 -9.90
CA VAL A 719 13.08 -5.57 -11.22
C VAL A 719 12.04 -6.53 -11.83
N GLY A 720 11.00 -5.96 -12.41
CA GLY A 720 9.97 -6.72 -13.09
C GLY A 720 10.50 -7.50 -14.29
N GLY A 721 9.73 -8.47 -14.73
CA GLY A 721 10.07 -9.30 -15.88
C GLY A 721 10.07 -8.52 -17.20
N ASP A 722 10.78 -9.06 -18.17
CA ASP A 722 10.83 -8.59 -19.54
C ASP A 722 10.47 -9.71 -20.54
N GLY A 723 10.61 -9.45 -21.84
CA GLY A 723 10.37 -10.45 -22.88
C GLY A 723 11.33 -11.65 -22.86
N THR A 724 12.48 -11.52 -22.19
CA THR A 724 13.49 -12.58 -22.08
C THR A 724 13.29 -13.40 -20.81
N ASN A 725 13.03 -12.73 -19.69
CA ASN A 725 12.71 -13.37 -18.41
C ASN A 725 11.46 -12.77 -17.79
N PRO A 726 10.29 -13.35 -18.00
CA PRO A 726 9.04 -12.87 -17.44
C PRO A 726 8.95 -12.91 -15.91
N ALA A 727 9.75 -13.72 -15.23
CA ALA A 727 9.75 -13.83 -13.77
C ALA A 727 10.40 -12.63 -13.07
N GLY A 728 11.26 -11.89 -13.77
CA GLY A 728 11.98 -10.75 -13.22
C GLY A 728 13.31 -11.10 -12.56
N TYR A 729 13.90 -10.10 -11.91
CA TYR A 729 15.28 -10.14 -11.44
C TYR A 729 15.44 -9.49 -10.07
N VAL A 730 16.51 -9.87 -9.37
CA VAL A 730 17.13 -9.03 -8.34
C VAL A 730 18.54 -8.66 -8.82
N LEU A 731 18.84 -7.38 -8.86
CA LEU A 731 20.17 -6.87 -9.20
C LEU A 731 20.81 -6.25 -7.98
N SER A 732 22.11 -6.47 -7.82
CA SER A 732 22.88 -5.86 -6.76
C SER A 732 24.14 -5.18 -7.31
N PHE A 733 24.41 -3.97 -6.83
CA PHE A 733 25.50 -3.11 -7.28
C PHE A 733 26.48 -2.88 -6.13
N ALA A 734 27.77 -2.80 -6.43
CA ALA A 734 28.82 -2.53 -5.47
C ALA A 734 29.97 -1.74 -6.11
N LEU A 735 30.86 -1.19 -5.30
CA LEU A 735 32.11 -0.64 -5.82
C LEU A 735 33.03 -1.78 -6.31
N PRO A 736 33.83 -1.55 -7.37
CA PRO A 736 34.80 -2.53 -7.86
C PRO A 736 35.76 -2.98 -6.75
N ALA A 737 36.31 -4.17 -6.88
CA ALA A 737 37.38 -4.61 -6.00
C ALA A 737 38.59 -3.67 -6.15
N LYS A 738 39.20 -3.30 -5.02
CA LYS A 738 40.46 -2.50 -5.04
C LYS A 738 41.60 -3.33 -5.58
#